data_11e03a712e64ac9beb14e16eeeff6134
#
_entry.id   11e03a712e64ac9beb14e16eeeff6134
#
_cell.length_a   1.000
_cell.length_b   1.000
_cell.length_c   1.000
_cell.angle_alpha   90.00
_cell.angle_beta   90.00
_cell.angle_gamma   90.00
#
_symmetry.space_group_name_H-M   'P 1'
#
loop_
_entity.id
_entity.type
_entity.pdbx_description
1 polymer ?
#
loop_
_entity_poly.entity_id
_entity_poly.type
_entity_poly.pdbx_seq_one_letter_code
_entity_poly.pdbx_strand_id
1 'polypeptide(L)'
;MDRREFWLEEPPAEEWELPPDDGGHGGSLAAAPQGAVTHDRGERRTVTASAPGDGRRARTASQRAGTASGPRGAGDGVMTVTGDLRADAMAVLRALTGRDDAAFHPGQFEAIEALVAERRRALVVQRTGWGKSAVYFIAALLRRRAGAGPALIVSPLLALMRDQVGAAERAGVRAVAINSANVTEWNEVEGLLAADAVDVLLVSPERLVNPRFRAEQLPRLVERMGLLVIDEAHCISDWGHDFRPDYRRIRDLIGELPDGVPVLATTATANERVVADVAEQLGTGGHEVFTLRGPLARESLRLGVLELGAPWRRLAWLAEHLGSLPGSGIIYCLTVAAAEDTAAHLAKAGHKVLPYTGRTDADERLEAEEALKANRVKALVATSALGMGFDKPDLGFVVHLGAPGSPVAYYQQVGRAGRATKNADVLLLPGPEDREIWHFFATNAMPTRARADAVLAALSGADKPLSVPALEARVELRRAQLELLLKVLAVEGATESVQGGWVGTGRPWAYDAPRYERITAARVAEQEAMLAYERLRTCRMEFLTSELDDPASAPCGRCDACAGPWYPTSMTAVSQDRARSGLDRVGVLLAPRALWPSGLDRLGVKDDAGAPAGRIPPPQQLLEGRAVARLTDLGWGQALRDVFVTDIDGHPLDTEVPPELARACLRVLKEWDWPRRPVAVAWVPSLSRPRLVESLATGIATAGRLTPLGPLDLNPAAAPLTRSTNSAFRIRDVWHRFRVPEQMRRALVEAPGPVLLVDDLADSRWTLTVAGRLLRRAGAEAVLPFTLASAA
;
A
#
# COMPACT_ATOMS: atom_id res chain seq x y z
N MET A 1 -42.18 15.07 -11.34
CA MET A 1 -42.39 14.51 -10.01
C MET A 1 -41.54 15.30 -9.05
N ASP A 2 -42.13 15.92 -8.03
CA ASP A 2 -41.36 16.62 -7.02
C ASP A 2 -40.53 15.58 -6.22
N ARG A 3 -39.25 15.83 -6.01
CA ARG A 3 -38.35 14.91 -5.28
C ARG A 3 -38.81 14.65 -3.84
N ARG A 4 -39.66 15.50 -3.31
CA ARG A 4 -40.31 15.31 -1.99
C ARG A 4 -41.38 14.22 -1.99
N GLU A 5 -42.07 14.01 -3.12
CA GLU A 5 -43.12 12.97 -3.26
C GLU A 5 -42.49 11.55 -3.24
N PHE A 6 -41.21 11.40 -3.65
CA PHE A 6 -40.53 10.11 -3.63
C PHE A 6 -40.50 9.45 -2.24
N TRP A 7 -40.33 10.24 -1.17
CA TRP A 7 -40.29 9.70 0.20
C TRP A 7 -41.69 9.34 0.73
N LEU A 8 -42.74 9.81 0.06
CA LEU A 8 -44.15 9.59 0.41
C LEU A 8 -44.82 8.51 -0.44
N GLU A 9 -44.22 8.05 -1.53
CA GLU A 9 -44.70 6.87 -2.27
C GLU A 9 -44.53 5.66 -1.35
N GLU A 10 -45.67 5.11 -0.86
CA GLU A 10 -45.67 3.87 -0.09
C GLU A 10 -45.06 2.75 -0.95
N PRO A 11 -43.98 2.08 -0.55
CA PRO A 11 -43.59 0.84 -1.15
C PRO A 11 -44.72 -0.18 -0.95
N PRO A 12 -44.89 -1.18 -1.84
CA PRO A 12 -45.89 -2.21 -1.68
C PRO A 12 -45.84 -2.76 -0.25
N ALA A 13 -47.01 -2.97 0.35
CA ALA A 13 -47.15 -3.27 1.78
C ALA A 13 -46.34 -4.49 2.28
N GLU A 14 -45.87 -5.33 1.38
CA GLU A 14 -45.03 -6.51 1.68
C GLU A 14 -43.55 -6.14 1.94
N GLU A 15 -43.06 -4.93 1.60
CA GLU A 15 -41.64 -4.56 1.77
C GLU A 15 -41.30 -3.93 3.12
N TRP A 16 -42.28 -3.57 3.96
CA TRP A 16 -42.07 -2.84 5.21
C TRP A 16 -42.58 -3.52 6.48
N GLU A 17 -42.95 -4.78 6.45
CA GLU A 17 -43.15 -5.54 7.70
C GLU A 17 -41.78 -5.72 8.38
N LEU A 18 -41.52 -4.85 9.30
CA LEU A 18 -40.45 -5.00 10.29
C LEU A 18 -40.88 -6.12 11.24
N PRO A 19 -40.00 -7.04 11.65
CA PRO A 19 -40.37 -8.10 12.57
C PRO A 19 -41.03 -7.50 13.80
N PRO A 20 -42.09 -8.16 14.33
CA PRO A 20 -42.84 -7.66 15.48
C PRO A 20 -41.91 -7.49 16.69
N ASP A 21 -42.13 -6.42 17.42
CA ASP A 21 -41.53 -6.13 18.72
C ASP A 21 -41.93 -7.22 19.71
N ASP A 22 -41.05 -8.20 19.99
CA ASP A 22 -41.29 -9.17 21.06
C ASP A 22 -41.19 -8.46 22.41
N GLY A 23 -42.31 -7.85 22.78
CA GLY A 23 -42.57 -7.30 24.09
C GLY A 23 -42.51 -8.42 25.13
N GLY A 24 -41.52 -8.35 26.00
CA GLY A 24 -41.24 -9.34 27.00
C GLY A 24 -42.39 -9.72 27.91
N HIS A 25 -42.64 -10.99 28.05
CA HIS A 25 -43.20 -11.57 29.25
C HIS A 25 -42.33 -12.72 29.73
N GLY A 26 -41.94 -12.61 31.01
CA GLY A 26 -41.16 -13.62 31.71
C GLY A 26 -41.89 -14.91 31.92
N GLY A 27 -41.14 -15.99 32.01
CA GLY A 27 -41.66 -17.29 32.46
C GLY A 27 -40.75 -18.46 32.22
N SER A 28 -39.94 -18.79 33.23
CA SER A 28 -39.58 -20.12 33.73
C SER A 28 -39.09 -21.23 32.80
N LEU A 29 -37.82 -21.56 32.99
CA LEU A 29 -37.20 -22.91 33.12
C LEU A 29 -37.82 -24.13 32.43
N ALA A 30 -37.14 -24.72 31.43
CA ALA A 30 -36.82 -26.18 31.44
C ALA A 30 -35.82 -26.58 30.37
N ALA A 31 -34.74 -27.17 30.85
CA ALA A 31 -33.90 -28.26 30.32
C ALA A 31 -33.51 -28.38 28.86
N ALA A 32 -32.22 -28.44 28.69
CA ALA A 32 -31.41 -28.82 27.50
C ALA A 32 -31.63 -30.30 27.05
N PRO A 33 -31.09 -30.71 25.87
CA PRO A 33 -29.71 -31.25 25.89
C PRO A 33 -28.77 -30.84 24.73
N GLN A 34 -27.61 -30.55 25.10
CA GLN A 34 -26.25 -30.96 24.74
C GLN A 34 -25.97 -31.47 23.33
N GLY A 35 -25.04 -30.76 22.69
CA GLY A 35 -24.19 -31.23 21.58
C GLY A 35 -22.93 -30.37 21.54
N ALA A 36 -21.88 -30.88 22.19
CA ALA A 36 -20.60 -30.20 22.38
C ALA A 36 -19.72 -30.23 21.12
N VAL A 37 -19.10 -29.10 20.79
CA VAL A 37 -17.80 -29.05 20.11
C VAL A 37 -16.91 -28.10 20.89
N THR A 38 -15.86 -28.67 21.46
CA THR A 38 -14.85 -28.04 22.30
C THR A 38 -13.85 -27.24 21.44
N HIS A 39 -13.67 -25.96 21.77
CA HIS A 39 -12.46 -25.22 21.46
C HIS A 39 -11.70 -24.94 22.74
N ASP A 40 -10.50 -25.51 22.81
CA ASP A 40 -9.51 -25.39 23.87
C ASP A 40 -8.89 -23.98 23.85
N ARG A 41 -9.00 -23.26 24.97
CA ARG A 41 -8.26 -22.04 25.26
C ARG A 41 -7.28 -22.33 26.40
N GLY A 42 -6.01 -22.49 26.04
CA GLY A 42 -4.91 -22.60 27.00
C GLY A 42 -4.69 -21.33 27.80
N GLU A 43 -4.93 -21.41 29.09
CA GLU A 43 -4.62 -20.40 30.11
C GLU A 43 -3.12 -20.34 30.40
N ARG A 44 -2.58 -19.12 30.44
CA ARG A 44 -1.26 -18.82 31.01
C ARG A 44 -1.34 -18.83 32.53
N ARG A 45 -0.64 -19.76 33.16
CA ARG A 45 -0.31 -19.68 34.58
C ARG A 45 1.14 -19.23 34.76
N THR A 46 1.30 -18.14 35.45
CA THR A 46 2.54 -17.69 36.10
C THR A 46 2.88 -18.59 37.26
N VAL A 47 4.12 -19.07 37.35
CA VAL A 47 4.67 -19.67 38.57
C VAL A 47 6.00 -19.01 38.89
N THR A 48 6.06 -18.51 40.11
CA THR A 48 7.21 -17.90 40.81
C THR A 48 8.22 -18.96 41.24
N ALA A 49 9.47 -18.51 41.32
CA ALA A 49 10.65 -19.26 41.70
C ALA A 49 10.68 -19.76 43.16
N SER A 50 11.33 -20.90 43.39
CA SER A 50 12.15 -21.19 44.55
C SER A 50 13.05 -22.42 44.31
N ALA A 51 14.35 -22.27 44.48
CA ALA A 51 15.37 -23.32 44.64
C ALA A 51 15.54 -23.59 46.16
N PRO A 52 16.33 -24.56 46.69
CA PRO A 52 17.39 -25.37 46.09
C PRO A 52 17.45 -26.86 46.59
N GLY A 53 18.41 -27.67 46.07
CA GLY A 53 18.91 -28.80 46.85
C GLY A 53 19.39 -30.04 46.11
N ASP A 54 20.66 -30.10 45.88
CA ASP A 54 21.61 -31.21 46.07
C ASP A 54 21.31 -32.70 45.69
N GLY A 55 22.26 -33.31 44.97
CA GLY A 55 22.50 -34.73 45.23
C GLY A 55 22.85 -35.65 44.04
N ARG A 56 24.11 -35.67 43.56
CA ARG A 56 25.00 -36.82 43.31
C ARG A 56 24.58 -38.06 42.45
N ARG A 57 25.56 -38.41 41.61
CA ARG A 57 26.08 -39.71 41.12
C ARG A 57 25.60 -40.22 39.76
N ALA A 58 26.43 -40.09 38.80
CA ALA A 58 27.42 -41.00 38.18
C ALA A 58 27.01 -42.49 37.99
N ARG A 59 27.09 -42.96 36.74
CA ARG A 59 27.71 -44.21 36.28
C ARG A 59 27.49 -44.36 34.73
N THR A 60 28.56 -44.19 33.97
CA THR A 60 29.37 -45.19 33.24
C THR A 60 28.67 -46.43 32.72
N ALA A 61 28.73 -46.64 31.40
CA ALA A 61 29.15 -47.83 30.67
C ALA A 61 28.67 -47.69 29.24
N SER A 62 29.50 -47.77 28.28
CA SER A 62 30.45 -48.73 27.72
C SER A 62 30.03 -49.09 26.30
N GLN A 63 30.90 -48.69 25.42
CA GLN A 63 31.30 -49.29 24.14
C GLN A 63 30.51 -50.52 23.62
N ARG A 64 30.06 -50.42 22.34
CA ARG A 64 30.40 -51.46 21.36
C ARG A 64 30.52 -50.86 19.97
N ALA A 65 31.66 -51.18 19.35
CA ALA A 65 32.01 -50.87 17.99
C ALA A 65 31.20 -51.72 16.98
N GLY A 66 30.82 -51.11 15.88
CA GLY A 66 30.35 -51.79 14.69
C GLY A 66 30.83 -51.00 13.49
N THR A 67 31.83 -51.56 12.85
CA THR A 67 32.44 -51.12 11.60
C THR A 67 31.47 -51.20 10.46
N ALA A 68 31.34 -50.09 9.67
CA ALA A 68 31.42 -50.17 8.21
C ALA A 68 30.99 -48.87 7.51
N SER A 69 31.76 -48.53 6.52
CA SER A 69 31.47 -47.67 5.37
C SER A 69 31.60 -46.17 5.61
N GLY A 70 32.70 -45.60 5.13
CA GLY A 70 33.04 -44.22 5.08
C GLY A 70 32.05 -43.33 4.34
N PRO A 71 31.96 -42.07 4.75
CA PRO A 71 31.21 -41.10 4.01
C PRO A 71 31.94 -40.79 2.69
N ARG A 72 31.18 -40.87 1.60
CA ARG A 72 31.59 -40.29 0.33
C ARG A 72 31.82 -38.81 0.56
N GLY A 73 33.01 -38.32 0.33
CA GLY A 73 33.41 -36.96 0.44
C GLY A 73 32.47 -36.07 -0.36
N ALA A 74 31.81 -35.16 0.33
CA ALA A 74 31.42 -33.91 -0.24
C ALA A 74 32.73 -33.20 -0.57
N GLY A 75 33.07 -33.17 -1.85
CA GLY A 75 34.26 -32.45 -2.31
C GLY A 75 34.06 -30.97 -1.94
N ASP A 76 34.88 -30.49 -1.04
CA ASP A 76 35.24 -29.08 -0.93
C ASP A 76 35.91 -28.69 -2.26
N GLY A 77 35.08 -28.46 -3.27
CA GLY A 77 35.47 -27.82 -4.53
C GLY A 77 35.71 -26.35 -4.27
N VAL A 78 36.82 -26.02 -3.61
CA VAL A 78 37.41 -24.70 -3.73
C VAL A 78 37.72 -24.51 -5.20
N MET A 79 36.80 -23.87 -5.95
CA MET A 79 37.07 -23.48 -7.33
C MET A 79 38.20 -22.44 -7.27
N THR A 80 39.41 -22.89 -7.61
CA THR A 80 40.59 -22.05 -7.76
C THR A 80 40.35 -21.07 -8.90
N VAL A 81 40.68 -19.80 -8.69
CA VAL A 81 40.67 -18.77 -9.73
C VAL A 81 41.64 -19.23 -10.82
N THR A 82 41.14 -19.57 -11.99
CA THR A 82 41.93 -20.21 -13.07
C THR A 82 42.77 -19.21 -13.89
N GLY A 83 42.62 -17.90 -13.61
CA GLY A 83 43.21 -16.82 -14.42
C GLY A 83 42.36 -16.43 -15.64
N ASP A 84 41.33 -17.18 -15.97
CA ASP A 84 40.32 -16.85 -16.97
C ASP A 84 39.03 -16.39 -16.31
N LEU A 85 38.86 -15.08 -16.18
CA LEU A 85 37.69 -14.46 -15.56
C LEU A 85 36.35 -14.95 -16.16
N ARG A 86 36.35 -15.18 -17.49
CA ARG A 86 35.14 -15.62 -18.19
C ARG A 86 34.76 -17.05 -17.82
N ALA A 87 35.72 -17.93 -17.70
CA ALA A 87 35.49 -19.31 -17.27
C ALA A 87 35.02 -19.37 -15.83
N ASP A 88 35.66 -18.64 -14.93
CA ASP A 88 35.26 -18.54 -13.51
C ASP A 88 33.85 -17.97 -13.35
N ALA A 89 33.51 -16.89 -14.07
CA ALA A 89 32.20 -16.28 -14.07
C ALA A 89 31.12 -17.25 -14.61
N MET A 90 31.45 -18.02 -15.66
CA MET A 90 30.54 -19.03 -16.25
C MET A 90 30.26 -20.17 -15.27
N ALA A 91 31.26 -20.61 -14.55
CA ALA A 91 31.10 -21.66 -13.54
C ALA A 91 30.14 -21.19 -12.40
N VAL A 92 30.27 -19.94 -11.95
CA VAL A 92 29.34 -19.35 -10.97
C VAL A 92 27.94 -19.20 -11.55
N LEU A 93 27.77 -18.77 -12.81
CA LEU A 93 26.47 -18.66 -13.47
C LEU A 93 25.73 -20.01 -13.51
N ARG A 94 26.43 -21.09 -13.84
CA ARG A 94 25.87 -22.45 -13.85
C ARG A 94 25.41 -22.87 -12.45
N ALA A 95 26.24 -22.60 -11.44
CA ALA A 95 25.87 -22.89 -10.06
C ALA A 95 24.63 -22.08 -9.58
N LEU A 96 24.55 -20.78 -9.90
CA LEU A 96 23.42 -19.92 -9.57
C LEU A 96 22.12 -20.38 -10.23
N THR A 97 22.19 -20.80 -11.49
CA THR A 97 21.02 -21.19 -12.28
C THR A 97 20.66 -22.68 -12.11
N GLY A 98 21.57 -23.52 -11.61
CA GLY A 98 21.41 -24.96 -11.56
C GLY A 98 21.38 -25.62 -12.96
N ARG A 99 21.96 -24.98 -13.98
CA ARG A 99 21.88 -25.38 -15.36
C ARG A 99 23.27 -25.42 -15.99
N ASP A 100 23.68 -26.60 -16.47
CA ASP A 100 24.98 -26.80 -17.13
C ASP A 100 25.03 -26.10 -18.51
N ASP A 101 23.88 -25.90 -19.15
CA ASP A 101 23.74 -25.24 -20.45
C ASP A 101 23.58 -23.70 -20.33
N ALA A 102 23.69 -23.13 -19.11
CA ALA A 102 23.57 -21.70 -18.91
C ALA A 102 24.66 -20.95 -19.69
N ALA A 103 24.26 -19.85 -20.34
CA ALA A 103 25.14 -18.97 -21.09
C ALA A 103 24.82 -17.49 -20.72
N PHE A 104 25.82 -16.64 -20.83
CA PHE A 104 25.63 -15.21 -20.63
C PHE A 104 24.72 -14.60 -21.70
N HIS A 105 23.78 -13.78 -21.27
CA HIS A 105 23.10 -12.85 -22.18
C HIS A 105 24.07 -11.74 -22.65
N PRO A 106 23.84 -11.16 -23.85
CA PRO A 106 24.65 -10.05 -24.33
C PRO A 106 24.80 -8.93 -23.28
N GLY A 107 26.03 -8.50 -23.04
CA GLY A 107 26.37 -7.46 -22.06
C GLY A 107 26.54 -7.95 -20.60
N GLN A 108 26.14 -9.18 -20.23
CA GLN A 108 26.30 -9.66 -18.85
C GLN A 108 27.77 -9.82 -18.46
N PHE A 109 28.57 -10.42 -19.33
CA PHE A 109 29.99 -10.64 -19.05
C PHE A 109 30.76 -9.31 -19.02
N GLU A 110 30.50 -8.42 -19.95
CA GLU A 110 31.08 -7.08 -20.01
C GLU A 110 30.79 -6.27 -18.72
N ALA A 111 29.58 -6.37 -18.18
CA ALA A 111 29.26 -5.77 -16.88
C ALA A 111 30.01 -6.43 -15.72
N ILE A 112 30.20 -7.75 -15.73
CA ILE A 112 30.99 -8.46 -14.72
C ILE A 112 32.46 -8.07 -14.81
N GLU A 113 33.02 -7.99 -16.01
CA GLU A 113 34.39 -7.60 -16.28
C GLU A 113 34.70 -6.19 -15.78
N ALA A 114 33.82 -5.22 -16.09
CA ALA A 114 33.91 -3.85 -15.59
C ALA A 114 33.95 -3.76 -14.05
N LEU A 115 33.22 -4.62 -13.36
CA LEU A 115 33.17 -4.65 -11.90
C LEU A 115 34.35 -5.40 -11.26
N VAL A 116 34.76 -6.51 -11.84
CA VAL A 116 35.73 -7.42 -11.23
C VAL A 116 37.16 -7.09 -11.63
N ALA A 117 37.42 -6.96 -12.93
CA ALA A 117 38.76 -6.68 -13.46
C ALA A 117 39.09 -5.19 -13.44
N GLU A 118 38.18 -4.34 -13.96
CA GLU A 118 38.43 -2.92 -14.11
C GLU A 118 38.06 -2.09 -12.87
N ARG A 119 37.27 -2.67 -11.93
CA ARG A 119 36.80 -2.02 -10.70
C ARG A 119 36.08 -0.70 -10.95
N ARG A 120 35.30 -0.63 -12.03
CA ARG A 120 34.57 0.57 -12.44
C ARG A 120 33.25 0.71 -11.71
N ARG A 121 32.71 1.91 -11.77
CA ARG A 121 31.29 2.18 -11.48
C ARG A 121 30.48 1.87 -12.73
N ALA A 122 29.39 1.10 -12.59
CA ALA A 122 28.60 0.63 -13.71
C ALA A 122 27.10 0.92 -13.51
N LEU A 123 26.43 1.33 -14.58
CA LEU A 123 24.98 1.46 -14.65
C LEU A 123 24.47 0.47 -15.72
N VAL A 124 23.62 -0.47 -15.30
CA VAL A 124 23.04 -1.50 -16.17
C VAL A 124 21.53 -1.27 -16.29
N VAL A 125 21.08 -0.82 -17.46
CA VAL A 125 19.68 -0.61 -17.82
C VAL A 125 19.25 -1.73 -18.74
N GLN A 126 18.52 -2.71 -18.18
CA GLN A 126 18.14 -3.93 -18.86
C GLN A 126 16.75 -4.39 -18.44
N ARG A 127 15.97 -4.91 -19.40
CA ARG A 127 14.62 -5.43 -19.15
C ARG A 127 14.57 -6.42 -17.98
N THR A 128 13.39 -6.54 -17.36
CA THR A 128 13.15 -7.59 -16.36
C THR A 128 13.37 -8.99 -16.97
N GLY A 129 13.99 -9.90 -16.19
CA GLY A 129 14.31 -11.26 -16.68
C GLY A 129 15.60 -11.40 -17.48
N TRP A 130 16.37 -10.30 -17.72
CA TRP A 130 17.68 -10.38 -18.36
C TRP A 130 18.76 -11.01 -17.45
N GLY A 131 18.52 -11.09 -16.14
CA GLY A 131 19.45 -11.67 -15.19
C GLY A 131 20.41 -10.66 -14.55
N LYS A 132 19.93 -9.44 -14.24
CA LYS A 132 20.67 -8.43 -13.48
C LYS A 132 21.25 -8.97 -12.18
N SER A 133 20.48 -9.80 -11.46
CA SER A 133 20.91 -10.43 -10.21
C SER A 133 22.07 -11.39 -10.37
N ALA A 134 22.18 -12.11 -11.48
CA ALA A 134 23.33 -12.95 -11.74
C ALA A 134 24.63 -12.13 -11.85
N VAL A 135 24.59 -10.94 -12.49
CA VAL A 135 25.75 -10.05 -12.62
C VAL A 135 26.32 -9.70 -11.25
N TYR A 136 25.48 -9.20 -10.31
CA TYR A 136 26.02 -8.78 -9.03
C TYR A 136 26.40 -9.94 -8.10
N PHE A 137 25.73 -11.09 -8.14
CA PHE A 137 26.16 -12.26 -7.36
C PHE A 137 27.48 -12.85 -7.87
N ILE A 138 27.64 -12.94 -9.20
CA ILE A 138 28.89 -13.37 -9.80
C ILE A 138 30.02 -12.41 -9.44
N ALA A 139 29.81 -11.10 -9.62
CA ALA A 139 30.82 -10.11 -9.29
C ALA A 139 31.16 -10.12 -7.79
N ALA A 140 30.18 -10.21 -6.89
CA ALA A 140 30.41 -10.31 -5.46
C ALA A 140 31.26 -11.52 -5.08
N LEU A 141 30.93 -12.70 -5.61
CA LEU A 141 31.62 -13.92 -5.29
C LEU A 141 33.06 -13.94 -5.85
N LEU A 142 33.26 -13.49 -7.10
CA LEU A 142 34.58 -13.42 -7.70
C LEU A 142 35.48 -12.41 -6.98
N ARG A 143 34.97 -11.25 -6.60
CA ARG A 143 35.70 -10.29 -5.78
C ARG A 143 36.02 -10.81 -4.39
N ARG A 144 35.10 -11.55 -3.78
CA ARG A 144 35.31 -12.20 -2.48
C ARG A 144 36.44 -13.26 -2.55
N ARG A 145 36.46 -14.04 -3.62
CA ARG A 145 37.55 -15.00 -3.89
C ARG A 145 38.91 -14.32 -4.13
N ALA A 146 38.89 -13.13 -4.69
CA ALA A 146 40.09 -12.30 -4.86
C ALA A 146 40.52 -11.55 -3.58
N GLY A 147 39.93 -11.86 -2.41
CA GLY A 147 40.24 -11.26 -1.09
C GLY A 147 39.56 -9.94 -0.77
N ALA A 148 38.59 -9.51 -1.55
CA ALA A 148 37.79 -8.34 -1.22
C ALA A 148 36.81 -8.64 -0.06
N GLY A 149 36.35 -7.61 0.62
CA GLY A 149 35.33 -7.74 1.66
C GLY A 149 33.91 -8.07 1.10
N PRO A 150 32.89 -8.09 1.97
CA PRO A 150 31.54 -8.44 1.56
C PRO A 150 30.96 -7.42 0.57
N ALA A 151 30.01 -7.88 -0.25
CA ALA A 151 29.20 -6.99 -1.08
C ALA A 151 27.99 -6.47 -0.29
N LEU A 152 27.70 -5.17 -0.43
CA LEU A 152 26.47 -4.56 0.09
C LEU A 152 25.48 -4.38 -1.06
N ILE A 153 24.29 -4.98 -0.95
CA ILE A 153 23.21 -4.81 -1.93
C ILE A 153 22.09 -4.01 -1.28
N VAL A 154 21.82 -2.82 -1.80
CA VAL A 154 20.66 -2.01 -1.42
C VAL A 154 19.51 -2.34 -2.37
N SER A 155 18.44 -2.94 -1.82
CA SER A 155 17.25 -3.31 -2.59
C SER A 155 15.97 -2.86 -1.87
N PRO A 156 14.96 -2.31 -2.58
CA PRO A 156 13.78 -1.71 -1.94
C PRO A 156 12.75 -2.75 -1.47
N LEU A 157 12.98 -4.06 -1.66
CA LEU A 157 11.92 -5.05 -1.65
C LEU A 157 12.26 -6.30 -0.81
N LEU A 158 11.51 -6.50 0.28
CA LEU A 158 11.69 -7.62 1.20
C LEU A 158 11.49 -9.00 0.55
N ALA A 159 10.48 -9.12 -0.33
CA ALA A 159 10.20 -10.37 -1.04
C ALA A 159 11.36 -10.75 -1.98
N LEU A 160 11.87 -9.76 -2.73
CA LEU A 160 13.01 -9.95 -3.61
C LEU A 160 14.28 -10.37 -2.84
N MET A 161 14.53 -9.74 -1.69
CA MET A 161 15.67 -10.10 -0.84
C MET A 161 15.63 -11.58 -0.42
N ARG A 162 14.47 -12.10 -0.03
CA ARG A 162 14.31 -13.52 0.35
C ARG A 162 14.61 -14.46 -0.83
N ASP A 163 14.02 -14.18 -1.99
CA ASP A 163 14.25 -14.98 -3.20
C ASP A 163 15.72 -14.91 -3.63
N GLN A 164 16.38 -13.75 -3.46
CA GLN A 164 17.79 -13.54 -3.76
C GLN A 164 18.71 -14.29 -2.79
N VAL A 165 18.43 -14.27 -1.49
CA VAL A 165 19.19 -15.05 -0.49
C VAL A 165 19.10 -16.54 -0.82
N GLY A 166 17.92 -17.09 -1.04
CA GLY A 166 17.75 -18.48 -1.41
C GLY A 166 18.43 -18.87 -2.74
N ALA A 167 18.51 -17.95 -3.71
CA ALA A 167 19.26 -18.18 -4.94
C ALA A 167 20.79 -18.19 -4.71
N ALA A 168 21.28 -17.26 -3.88
CA ALA A 168 22.68 -17.15 -3.51
C ALA A 168 23.18 -18.39 -2.75
N GLU A 169 22.40 -18.87 -1.77
CA GLU A 169 22.72 -20.08 -0.98
C GLU A 169 22.89 -21.32 -1.87
N ARG A 170 22.03 -21.49 -2.89
CA ARG A 170 22.20 -22.60 -3.87
C ARG A 170 23.51 -22.55 -4.63
N ALA A 171 24.08 -21.35 -4.79
CA ALA A 171 25.39 -21.16 -5.43
C ALA A 171 26.55 -21.18 -4.43
N GLY A 172 26.31 -21.50 -3.17
CA GLY A 172 27.33 -21.52 -2.13
C GLY A 172 27.76 -20.10 -1.67
N VAL A 173 26.96 -19.09 -1.93
CA VAL A 173 27.16 -17.69 -1.47
C VAL A 173 26.51 -17.53 -0.10
N ARG A 174 27.28 -17.08 0.88
CA ARG A 174 26.78 -16.78 2.25
C ARG A 174 26.10 -15.41 2.24
N ALA A 175 24.80 -15.39 1.90
CA ALA A 175 24.00 -14.19 1.81
C ALA A 175 23.11 -14.03 3.05
N VAL A 176 23.06 -12.84 3.60
CA VAL A 176 22.17 -12.49 4.72
C VAL A 176 21.41 -11.19 4.40
N ALA A 177 20.25 -11.00 5.01
CA ALA A 177 19.45 -9.81 4.83
C ALA A 177 19.14 -9.13 6.16
N ILE A 178 19.17 -7.80 6.18
CA ILE A 178 18.72 -6.97 7.30
C ILE A 178 17.58 -6.07 6.83
N ASN A 179 16.38 -6.29 7.39
CA ASN A 179 15.19 -5.53 7.04
C ASN A 179 14.23 -5.40 8.24
N SER A 180 13.06 -4.79 8.04
CA SER A 180 12.08 -4.57 9.11
C SER A 180 11.34 -5.86 9.55
N ALA A 181 11.36 -6.91 8.74
CA ALA A 181 10.65 -8.16 9.05
C ALA A 181 11.47 -9.11 9.93
N ASN A 182 12.83 -8.98 9.96
CA ASN A 182 13.72 -9.87 10.71
C ASN A 182 14.50 -9.16 11.85
N VAL A 183 13.86 -8.25 12.54
CA VAL A 183 14.48 -7.43 13.61
C VAL A 183 15.13 -8.29 14.70
N THR A 184 14.57 -9.45 15.01
CA THR A 184 15.08 -10.38 16.02
C THR A 184 16.40 -11.07 15.63
N GLU A 185 16.71 -11.15 14.35
CA GLU A 185 17.91 -11.79 13.81
C GLU A 185 19.10 -10.84 13.63
N TRP A 186 18.89 -9.54 13.84
CA TRP A 186 19.93 -8.54 13.55
C TRP A 186 21.23 -8.74 14.33
N ASN A 187 21.14 -9.13 15.59
CA ASN A 187 22.34 -9.36 16.42
C ASN A 187 23.14 -10.60 15.90
N GLU A 188 22.47 -11.61 15.38
CA GLU A 188 23.11 -12.75 14.76
C GLU A 188 23.84 -12.34 13.47
N VAL A 189 23.17 -11.57 12.59
CA VAL A 189 23.79 -11.04 11.37
C VAL A 189 24.99 -10.14 11.68
N GLU A 190 24.92 -9.31 12.74
CA GLU A 190 26.04 -8.51 13.21
C GLU A 190 27.22 -9.39 13.64
N GLY A 191 26.97 -10.51 14.33
CA GLY A 191 27.98 -11.49 14.70
C GLY A 191 28.64 -12.14 13.49
N LEU A 192 27.87 -12.52 12.48
CA LEU A 192 28.38 -13.10 11.23
C LEU A 192 29.23 -12.10 10.43
N LEU A 193 28.84 -10.83 10.37
CA LEU A 193 29.62 -9.77 9.74
C LEU A 193 30.94 -9.52 10.46
N ALA A 194 30.94 -9.51 11.79
CA ALA A 194 32.13 -9.33 12.60
C ALA A 194 33.13 -10.51 12.41
N ALA A 195 32.61 -11.73 12.26
CA ALA A 195 33.39 -12.96 12.00
C ALA A 195 33.83 -13.11 10.53
N ASP A 196 33.52 -12.15 9.64
CA ASP A 196 33.77 -12.23 8.18
C ASP A 196 33.11 -13.47 7.52
N ALA A 197 31.99 -13.91 8.07
CA ALA A 197 31.25 -15.09 7.61
C ALA A 197 30.15 -14.77 6.58
N VAL A 198 30.13 -13.53 6.05
CA VAL A 198 29.14 -13.06 5.07
C VAL A 198 29.83 -12.65 3.77
N ASP A 199 29.31 -13.14 2.64
CA ASP A 199 29.78 -12.74 1.31
C ASP A 199 28.91 -11.60 0.74
N VAL A 200 27.61 -11.63 1.01
CA VAL A 200 26.63 -10.65 0.53
C VAL A 200 25.70 -10.24 1.65
N LEU A 201 25.63 -8.93 1.93
CA LEU A 201 24.64 -8.34 2.81
C LEU A 201 23.59 -7.60 1.99
N LEU A 202 22.33 -8.00 2.10
CA LEU A 202 21.19 -7.29 1.53
C LEU A 202 20.56 -6.37 2.58
N VAL A 203 20.34 -5.11 2.23
CA VAL A 203 19.71 -4.14 3.13
C VAL A 203 18.58 -3.38 2.41
N SER A 204 17.52 -3.05 3.14
CA SER A 204 16.54 -2.10 2.63
C SER A 204 17.06 -0.66 2.74
N PRO A 205 16.65 0.27 1.85
CA PRO A 205 17.12 1.66 1.88
C PRO A 205 16.79 2.37 3.18
N GLU A 206 15.68 2.02 3.84
CA GLU A 206 15.28 2.54 5.15
C GLU A 206 16.31 2.19 6.24
N ARG A 207 17.08 1.12 6.03
CA ARG A 207 18.15 0.73 6.94
C ARG A 207 19.31 1.72 6.93
N LEU A 208 19.62 2.30 5.78
CA LEU A 208 20.67 3.30 5.63
C LEU A 208 20.38 4.60 6.40
N VAL A 209 19.12 4.86 6.74
CA VAL A 209 18.73 6.02 7.57
C VAL A 209 18.53 5.66 9.04
N ASN A 210 18.62 4.39 9.42
CA ASN A 210 18.51 3.97 10.83
C ASN A 210 19.71 4.47 11.63
N PRO A 211 19.52 5.24 12.73
CA PRO A 211 20.60 5.88 13.46
C PRO A 211 21.64 4.89 14.01
N ARG A 212 21.21 3.76 14.57
CA ARG A 212 22.10 2.73 15.11
C ARG A 212 22.94 2.08 14.02
N PHE A 213 22.31 1.68 12.91
CA PHE A 213 23.02 1.07 11.77
C PHE A 213 24.07 2.01 11.19
N ARG A 214 23.74 3.30 11.04
CA ARG A 214 24.66 4.33 10.52
C ARG A 214 25.85 4.59 11.47
N ALA A 215 25.62 4.59 12.78
CA ALA A 215 26.67 4.91 13.74
C ALA A 215 27.60 3.71 14.03
N GLU A 216 27.06 2.50 14.07
CA GLU A 216 27.79 1.34 14.58
C GLU A 216 28.24 0.36 13.50
N GLN A 217 27.43 0.17 12.43
CA GLN A 217 27.64 -0.91 11.45
C GLN A 217 28.16 -0.37 10.10
N LEU A 218 27.54 0.67 9.57
CA LEU A 218 27.85 1.16 8.23
C LEU A 218 29.31 1.58 8.05
N PRO A 219 29.97 2.30 8.97
CA PRO A 219 31.39 2.66 8.81
C PRO A 219 32.31 1.44 8.65
N ARG A 220 32.09 0.41 9.50
CA ARG A 220 32.88 -0.83 9.44
C ARG A 220 32.67 -1.61 8.14
N LEU A 221 31.43 -1.57 7.62
CA LEU A 221 31.10 -2.16 6.32
C LEU A 221 31.75 -1.40 5.16
N VAL A 222 31.73 -0.08 5.18
CA VAL A 222 32.34 0.80 4.16
C VAL A 222 33.85 0.56 4.06
N GLU A 223 34.55 0.52 5.18
CA GLU A 223 36.00 0.27 5.23
C GLU A 223 36.44 -1.04 4.57
N ARG A 224 35.59 -2.05 4.59
CA ARG A 224 35.91 -3.41 4.11
C ARG A 224 35.11 -3.79 2.85
N MET A 225 34.28 -2.90 2.32
CA MET A 225 33.36 -3.20 1.24
C MET A 225 34.06 -3.69 -0.03
N GLY A 226 33.63 -4.84 -0.54
CA GLY A 226 34.14 -5.40 -1.78
C GLY A 226 33.39 -4.91 -3.03
N LEU A 227 32.10 -4.62 -2.91
CA LEU A 227 31.22 -4.18 -3.97
C LEU A 227 29.99 -3.50 -3.37
N LEU A 228 29.56 -2.37 -3.92
CA LEU A 228 28.24 -1.77 -3.64
C LEU A 228 27.32 -2.06 -4.83
N VAL A 229 26.13 -2.57 -4.54
CA VAL A 229 25.08 -2.78 -5.53
C VAL A 229 23.84 -1.98 -5.16
N ILE A 230 23.29 -1.28 -6.11
CA ILE A 230 22.08 -0.46 -6.00
C ILE A 230 21.06 -1.05 -6.96
N ASP A 231 20.17 -1.87 -6.43
CA ASP A 231 19.09 -2.45 -7.23
C ASP A 231 17.92 -1.49 -7.33
N GLU A 232 17.20 -1.50 -8.44
CA GLU A 232 16.13 -0.54 -8.78
C GLU A 232 16.61 0.93 -8.68
N ALA A 233 17.76 1.21 -9.26
CA ALA A 233 18.46 2.50 -9.16
C ALA A 233 17.64 3.71 -9.65
N HIS A 234 16.57 3.51 -10.44
CA HIS A 234 15.64 4.58 -10.80
C HIS A 234 14.99 5.24 -9.57
N CYS A 235 14.94 4.54 -8.41
CA CYS A 235 14.44 5.12 -7.15
C CYS A 235 15.34 6.24 -6.58
N ILE A 236 16.58 6.38 -7.03
CA ILE A 236 17.49 7.45 -6.60
C ILE A 236 17.07 8.76 -7.26
N SER A 237 16.63 8.69 -8.51
CA SER A 237 16.34 9.85 -9.34
C SER A 237 15.04 10.53 -8.92
N ASP A 238 15.06 11.85 -8.83
CA ASP A 238 13.84 12.65 -8.62
C ASP A 238 12.84 12.50 -9.78
N TRP A 239 13.31 12.08 -10.94
CA TRP A 239 12.54 11.83 -12.16
C TRP A 239 12.01 10.40 -12.25
N GLY A 240 12.43 9.52 -11.32
CA GLY A 240 11.95 8.14 -11.26
C GLY A 240 10.47 8.10 -10.83
N HIS A 241 9.69 7.23 -11.49
CA HIS A 241 8.27 7.04 -11.18
C HIS A 241 8.01 6.52 -9.75
N ASP A 242 8.99 5.90 -9.08
CA ASP A 242 8.95 5.43 -7.68
C ASP A 242 10.08 6.06 -6.86
N PHE A 243 10.16 7.41 -6.89
CA PHE A 243 11.14 8.13 -6.09
C PHE A 243 11.00 7.82 -4.60
N ARG A 244 12.11 7.39 -3.98
CA ARG A 244 12.18 7.09 -2.54
C ARG A 244 13.25 7.96 -1.88
N PRO A 245 12.90 8.87 -0.98
CA PRO A 245 13.87 9.75 -0.31
C PRO A 245 15.04 8.99 0.31
N ASP A 246 14.78 7.82 0.89
CA ASP A 246 15.79 6.99 1.53
C ASP A 246 16.94 6.57 0.57
N TYR A 247 16.67 6.49 -0.75
CA TYR A 247 17.68 6.19 -1.77
C TYR A 247 18.67 7.34 -2.04
N ARG A 248 18.32 8.59 -1.80
CA ARG A 248 19.27 9.71 -1.98
C ARG A 248 20.45 9.63 -1.03
N ARG A 249 20.33 8.96 0.12
CA ARG A 249 21.43 8.67 1.03
C ARG A 249 22.51 7.77 0.41
N ILE A 250 22.19 7.05 -0.66
CA ILE A 250 23.16 6.23 -1.37
C ILE A 250 24.24 7.10 -2.03
N ARG A 251 23.90 8.34 -2.44
CA ARG A 251 24.88 9.28 -2.93
C ARG A 251 25.95 9.61 -1.87
N ASP A 252 25.54 9.85 -0.63
CA ASP A 252 26.45 10.10 0.49
C ASP A 252 27.34 8.87 0.70
N LEU A 253 26.74 7.68 0.72
CA LEU A 253 27.45 6.41 0.86
C LEU A 253 28.48 6.18 -0.27
N ILE A 254 28.12 6.49 -1.52
CA ILE A 254 29.07 6.41 -2.67
C ILE A 254 30.28 7.34 -2.47
N GLY A 255 30.04 8.54 -1.90
CA GLY A 255 31.10 9.50 -1.59
C GLY A 255 32.04 9.08 -0.46
N GLU A 256 31.59 8.18 0.43
CA GLU A 256 32.35 7.64 1.57
C GLU A 256 33.14 6.36 1.23
N LEU A 257 32.92 5.78 0.03
CA LEU A 257 33.59 4.53 -0.36
C LEU A 257 35.09 4.73 -0.56
N PRO A 258 35.90 3.75 -0.12
CA PRO A 258 37.31 3.73 -0.45
C PRO A 258 37.57 3.70 -1.97
N ASP A 259 38.68 4.27 -2.41
CA ASP A 259 39.08 4.21 -3.82
C ASP A 259 39.19 2.78 -4.33
N GLY A 260 38.68 2.53 -5.56
CA GLY A 260 38.71 1.23 -6.20
C GLY A 260 37.65 0.24 -5.74
N VAL A 261 36.67 0.65 -4.91
CA VAL A 261 35.45 -0.13 -4.67
C VAL A 261 34.51 0.06 -5.85
N PRO A 262 34.16 -1.00 -6.61
CA PRO A 262 33.25 -0.89 -7.72
C PRO A 262 31.81 -0.68 -7.20
N VAL A 263 31.01 0.03 -8.00
CA VAL A 263 29.59 0.27 -7.73
C VAL A 263 28.77 -0.20 -8.91
N LEU A 264 27.75 -0.98 -8.67
CA LEU A 264 26.79 -1.39 -9.70
C LEU A 264 25.41 -0.82 -9.39
N ALA A 265 24.88 -0.02 -10.29
CA ALA A 265 23.47 0.37 -10.29
C ALA A 265 22.71 -0.43 -11.35
N THR A 266 21.55 -1.01 -10.97
CA THR A 266 20.71 -1.78 -11.90
C THR A 266 19.28 -1.26 -11.92
N THR A 267 18.70 -1.21 -13.12
CA THR A 267 17.27 -0.89 -13.27
C THR A 267 16.68 -1.53 -14.53
N ALA A 268 15.35 -1.69 -14.56
CA ALA A 268 14.63 -2.13 -15.74
C ALA A 268 13.87 -1.00 -16.45
N THR A 269 13.73 0.15 -15.80
CA THR A 269 12.83 1.22 -16.19
C THR A 269 13.49 2.56 -15.94
N ALA A 270 14.36 2.98 -16.86
CA ALA A 270 14.99 4.29 -16.81
C ALA A 270 14.98 4.88 -18.21
N ASN A 271 14.34 6.04 -18.35
CA ASN A 271 14.49 6.88 -19.53
C ASN A 271 15.84 7.62 -19.50
N GLU A 272 16.16 8.35 -20.54
CA GLU A 272 17.45 9.01 -20.69
C GLU A 272 17.76 9.98 -19.55
N ARG A 273 16.75 10.72 -19.06
CA ARG A 273 16.89 11.63 -17.92
C ARG A 273 17.28 10.90 -16.63
N VAL A 274 16.60 9.79 -16.35
CA VAL A 274 16.90 8.95 -15.17
C VAL A 274 18.29 8.33 -15.31
N VAL A 275 18.66 7.88 -16.50
CA VAL A 275 20.01 7.35 -16.79
C VAL A 275 21.08 8.42 -16.54
N ALA A 276 20.89 9.63 -17.05
CA ALA A 276 21.83 10.73 -16.86
C ALA A 276 21.95 11.12 -15.37
N ASP A 277 20.84 11.27 -14.66
CA ASP A 277 20.82 11.60 -13.22
C ASP A 277 21.51 10.53 -12.37
N VAL A 278 21.19 9.25 -12.60
CA VAL A 278 21.85 8.14 -11.89
C VAL A 278 23.34 8.08 -12.23
N ALA A 279 23.72 8.26 -13.49
CA ALA A 279 25.12 8.28 -13.91
C ALA A 279 25.90 9.45 -13.28
N GLU A 280 25.31 10.64 -13.18
CA GLU A 280 25.91 11.79 -12.48
C GLU A 280 26.15 11.47 -11.00
N GLN A 281 25.16 10.86 -10.32
CA GLN A 281 25.30 10.48 -8.92
C GLN A 281 26.35 9.38 -8.72
N LEU A 282 26.45 8.41 -9.61
CA LEU A 282 27.52 7.41 -9.62
C LEU A 282 28.88 8.01 -9.94
N GLY A 283 28.94 9.02 -10.80
CA GLY A 283 30.18 9.70 -11.22
C GLY A 283 30.75 10.67 -10.18
N THR A 284 30.18 10.76 -8.97
CA THR A 284 30.66 11.59 -7.88
C THR A 284 32.15 11.36 -7.63
N GLY A 285 32.94 12.44 -7.52
CA GLY A 285 34.40 12.35 -7.39
C GLY A 285 35.15 12.22 -8.71
N GLY A 286 34.49 12.43 -9.86
CA GLY A 286 35.13 12.40 -11.20
C GLY A 286 35.33 11.02 -11.80
N HIS A 287 34.64 10.03 -11.26
CA HIS A 287 34.70 8.63 -11.78
C HIS A 287 33.90 8.50 -13.07
N GLU A 288 34.50 7.87 -14.09
CA GLU A 288 33.80 7.48 -15.31
C GLU A 288 32.83 6.30 -15.03
N VAL A 289 31.61 6.40 -15.50
CA VAL A 289 30.56 5.36 -15.32
C VAL A 289 30.43 4.53 -16.59
N PHE A 290 30.63 3.23 -16.46
CA PHE A 290 30.32 2.28 -17.53
C PHE A 290 28.81 2.11 -17.63
N THR A 291 28.19 2.59 -18.72
CA THR A 291 26.75 2.47 -18.92
C THR A 291 26.43 1.42 -19.97
N LEU A 292 25.72 0.36 -19.54
CA LEU A 292 25.23 -0.70 -20.41
C LEU A 292 23.71 -0.58 -20.56
N ARG A 293 23.24 -0.21 -21.74
CA ARG A 293 21.83 -0.16 -22.07
C ARG A 293 21.51 -1.15 -23.17
N GLY A 294 20.56 -2.06 -22.94
CA GLY A 294 20.08 -3.01 -23.92
C GLY A 294 18.63 -2.79 -24.29
N PRO A 295 18.11 -3.57 -25.26
CA PRO A 295 16.74 -3.47 -25.73
C PRO A 295 15.76 -3.81 -24.61
N LEU A 296 14.73 -2.99 -24.48
CA LEU A 296 13.71 -3.14 -23.44
C LEU A 296 12.50 -3.93 -23.94
N ALA A 297 12.28 -4.02 -25.27
CA ALA A 297 11.17 -4.75 -25.86
C ALA A 297 11.09 -6.21 -25.38
N ARG A 298 9.85 -6.67 -25.12
CA ARG A 298 9.55 -8.02 -24.62
C ARG A 298 8.76 -8.80 -25.68
N GLU A 299 9.45 -9.67 -26.41
CA GLU A 299 8.83 -10.49 -27.48
C GLU A 299 7.75 -11.46 -26.98
N SER A 300 7.79 -11.85 -25.70
CA SER A 300 6.80 -12.74 -25.10
C SER A 300 5.44 -12.08 -24.81
N LEU A 301 5.38 -10.73 -24.72
CA LEU A 301 4.15 -10.03 -24.32
C LEU A 301 3.24 -9.75 -25.51
N ARG A 302 1.97 -10.02 -25.35
CA ARG A 302 0.89 -9.69 -26.29
C ARG A 302 -0.02 -8.65 -25.64
N LEU A 303 0.23 -7.36 -25.96
CA LEU A 303 -0.45 -6.23 -25.34
C LEU A 303 -1.81 -5.98 -26.02
N GLY A 304 -2.79 -5.55 -25.21
CA GLY A 304 -4.09 -5.13 -25.70
C GLY A 304 -4.75 -4.12 -24.77
N VAL A 305 -5.68 -3.33 -25.31
CA VAL A 305 -6.53 -2.39 -24.56
C VAL A 305 -7.97 -2.62 -24.97
N LEU A 306 -8.86 -2.81 -24.00
CA LEU A 306 -10.28 -3.01 -24.22
C LEU A 306 -11.07 -1.99 -23.37
N GLU A 307 -11.64 -1.00 -24.06
CA GLU A 307 -12.49 0.02 -23.44
C GLU A 307 -13.90 -0.52 -23.24
N LEU A 308 -14.29 -0.74 -22.00
CA LEU A 308 -15.61 -1.22 -21.61
C LEU A 308 -16.43 -0.16 -20.87
N GLY A 309 -15.82 0.97 -20.52
CA GLY A 309 -16.43 2.08 -19.78
C GLY A 309 -16.78 1.71 -18.33
N ALA A 310 -18.03 1.36 -18.06
CA ALA A 310 -18.54 1.16 -16.71
C ALA A 310 -17.81 0.02 -15.94
N PRO A 311 -17.55 0.20 -14.63
CA PRO A 311 -16.85 -0.79 -13.80
C PRO A 311 -17.47 -2.20 -13.82
N TRP A 312 -18.82 -2.29 -13.80
CA TRP A 312 -19.52 -3.58 -13.86
C TRP A 312 -19.26 -4.34 -15.18
N ARG A 313 -19.06 -3.64 -16.30
CA ARG A 313 -18.73 -4.29 -17.58
C ARG A 313 -17.33 -4.88 -17.56
N ARG A 314 -16.36 -4.18 -16.95
CA ARG A 314 -14.99 -4.67 -16.76
C ARG A 314 -14.98 -5.92 -15.88
N LEU A 315 -15.76 -5.93 -14.78
CA LEU A 315 -15.90 -7.10 -13.91
C LEU A 315 -16.63 -8.27 -14.58
N ALA A 316 -17.68 -7.99 -15.38
CA ALA A 316 -18.38 -9.01 -16.14
C ALA A 316 -17.44 -9.70 -17.13
N TRP A 317 -16.63 -8.91 -17.84
CA TRP A 317 -15.61 -9.43 -18.75
C TRP A 317 -14.61 -10.33 -18.05
N LEU A 318 -14.06 -9.88 -16.92
CA LEU A 318 -13.14 -10.68 -16.13
C LEU A 318 -13.78 -11.98 -15.64
N ALA A 319 -14.99 -11.92 -15.09
CA ALA A 319 -15.68 -13.10 -14.58
C ALA A 319 -15.96 -14.15 -15.67
N GLU A 320 -16.21 -13.71 -16.90
CA GLU A 320 -16.49 -14.60 -18.01
C GLU A 320 -15.22 -15.16 -18.66
N HIS A 321 -14.18 -14.34 -18.81
CA HIS A 321 -13.01 -14.67 -19.62
C HIS A 321 -11.73 -15.00 -18.83
N LEU A 322 -11.70 -14.78 -17.51
CA LEU A 322 -10.51 -15.06 -16.70
C LEU A 322 -10.04 -16.52 -16.83
N GLY A 323 -10.98 -17.46 -16.93
CA GLY A 323 -10.67 -18.88 -17.09
C GLY A 323 -9.89 -19.21 -18.37
N SER A 324 -10.13 -18.49 -19.46
CA SER A 324 -9.50 -18.69 -20.77
C SER A 324 -8.11 -18.07 -20.90
N LEU A 325 -7.73 -17.15 -20.01
CA LEU A 325 -6.37 -16.59 -20.01
C LEU A 325 -5.33 -17.67 -19.67
N PRO A 326 -4.11 -17.61 -20.24
CA PRO A 326 -3.11 -18.67 -20.09
C PRO A 326 -2.54 -18.75 -18.65
N GLY A 327 -2.42 -19.96 -18.12
CA GLY A 327 -1.77 -20.20 -16.82
C GLY A 327 -2.40 -19.46 -15.66
N SER A 328 -1.56 -18.94 -14.77
CA SER A 328 -1.92 -18.05 -13.67
C SER A 328 -1.40 -16.63 -13.91
N GLY A 329 -2.00 -15.63 -13.26
CA GLY A 329 -1.64 -14.24 -13.52
C GLY A 329 -1.92 -13.26 -12.37
N ILE A 330 -1.81 -11.98 -12.68
CA ILE A 330 -2.08 -10.87 -11.76
C ILE A 330 -3.14 -9.96 -12.37
N ILE A 331 -4.11 -9.55 -11.55
CA ILE A 331 -5.09 -8.52 -11.89
C ILE A 331 -4.78 -7.29 -11.03
N TYR A 332 -4.28 -6.22 -11.65
CA TYR A 332 -3.98 -4.98 -10.95
C TYR A 332 -5.20 -4.08 -10.86
N CYS A 333 -5.42 -3.51 -9.68
CA CYS A 333 -6.45 -2.51 -9.40
C CYS A 333 -5.79 -1.25 -8.82
N LEU A 334 -6.38 -0.08 -9.07
CA LEU A 334 -5.84 1.20 -8.60
C LEU A 334 -6.04 1.44 -7.10
N THR A 335 -7.10 0.88 -6.51
CA THR A 335 -7.45 1.08 -5.10
C THR A 335 -7.62 -0.24 -4.37
N VAL A 336 -7.46 -0.19 -3.04
CA VAL A 336 -7.67 -1.36 -2.17
C VAL A 336 -9.11 -1.85 -2.27
N ALA A 337 -10.10 -0.94 -2.24
CA ALA A 337 -11.51 -1.31 -2.37
C ALA A 337 -11.79 -2.02 -3.69
N ALA A 338 -11.27 -1.49 -4.83
CA ALA A 338 -11.44 -2.13 -6.13
C ALA A 338 -10.81 -3.54 -6.17
N ALA A 339 -9.67 -3.75 -5.52
CA ALA A 339 -9.04 -5.07 -5.45
C ALA A 339 -9.85 -6.06 -4.62
N GLU A 340 -10.34 -5.65 -3.46
CA GLU A 340 -11.18 -6.46 -2.57
C GLU A 340 -12.51 -6.82 -3.24
N ASP A 341 -13.22 -5.85 -3.85
CA ASP A 341 -14.48 -6.05 -4.54
C ASP A 341 -14.33 -6.98 -5.76
N THR A 342 -13.26 -6.77 -6.54
CA THR A 342 -12.94 -7.61 -7.71
C THR A 342 -12.65 -9.05 -7.29
N ALA A 343 -11.81 -9.26 -6.26
CA ALA A 343 -11.51 -10.59 -5.75
C ALA A 343 -12.77 -11.30 -5.23
N ALA A 344 -13.61 -10.61 -4.47
CA ALA A 344 -14.86 -11.14 -3.96
C ALA A 344 -15.86 -11.51 -5.09
N HIS A 345 -15.94 -10.66 -6.15
CA HIS A 345 -16.80 -10.93 -7.30
C HIS A 345 -16.31 -12.15 -8.08
N LEU A 346 -15.03 -12.23 -8.38
CA LEU A 346 -14.44 -13.35 -9.14
C LEU A 346 -14.51 -14.66 -8.35
N ALA A 347 -14.30 -14.63 -7.04
CA ALA A 347 -14.49 -15.82 -6.18
C ALA A 347 -15.93 -16.35 -6.22
N LYS A 348 -16.94 -15.45 -6.18
CA LYS A 348 -18.36 -15.83 -6.35
C LYS A 348 -18.67 -16.36 -7.74
N ALA A 349 -17.94 -15.93 -8.76
CA ALA A 349 -18.03 -16.47 -10.11
C ALA A 349 -17.34 -17.85 -10.27
N GLY A 350 -16.71 -18.36 -9.21
CA GLY A 350 -16.10 -19.70 -9.17
C GLY A 350 -14.58 -19.69 -9.48
N HIS A 351 -13.96 -18.52 -9.63
CA HIS A 351 -12.53 -18.43 -9.85
C HIS A 351 -11.74 -18.52 -8.54
N LYS A 352 -10.62 -19.25 -8.54
CA LYS A 352 -9.69 -19.29 -7.42
C LYS A 352 -8.79 -18.07 -7.48
N VAL A 353 -9.13 -17.02 -6.76
CA VAL A 353 -8.38 -15.76 -6.68
C VAL A 353 -8.22 -15.32 -5.22
N LEU A 354 -7.14 -14.57 -4.94
CA LEU A 354 -6.89 -13.99 -3.61
C LEU A 354 -6.62 -12.49 -3.76
N PRO A 355 -7.10 -11.65 -2.82
CA PRO A 355 -6.74 -10.24 -2.77
C PRO A 355 -5.30 -10.08 -2.23
N TYR A 356 -4.57 -9.08 -2.75
CA TYR A 356 -3.22 -8.73 -2.30
C TYR A 356 -3.08 -7.22 -2.27
N THR A 357 -3.19 -6.64 -1.07
CA THR A 357 -3.21 -5.18 -0.89
C THR A 357 -2.28 -4.75 0.24
N GLY A 358 -2.11 -3.45 0.42
CA GLY A 358 -1.37 -2.90 1.55
C GLY A 358 -2.03 -3.17 2.91
N ARG A 359 -3.31 -3.55 2.94
CA ARG A 359 -4.06 -3.92 4.17
C ARG A 359 -3.97 -5.41 4.50
N THR A 360 -3.56 -6.24 3.56
CA THR A 360 -3.37 -7.69 3.77
C THR A 360 -2.20 -7.90 4.73
N ASP A 361 -2.36 -8.76 5.73
CA ASP A 361 -1.30 -9.08 6.69
C ASP A 361 -0.07 -9.70 6.02
N ALA A 362 1.09 -9.60 6.68
CA ALA A 362 2.36 -10.05 6.11
C ALA A 362 2.37 -11.56 5.82
N ASP A 363 1.80 -12.36 6.73
CA ASP A 363 1.73 -13.82 6.59
C ASP A 363 0.74 -14.22 5.49
N GLU A 364 -0.42 -13.57 5.43
CA GLU A 364 -1.40 -13.76 4.35
C GLU A 364 -0.82 -13.37 2.98
N ARG A 365 -0.03 -12.29 2.91
CA ARG A 365 0.67 -11.92 1.67
C ARG A 365 1.65 -12.99 1.21
N LEU A 366 2.42 -13.54 2.14
CA LEU A 366 3.36 -14.62 1.84
C LEU A 366 2.63 -15.86 1.33
N GLU A 367 1.55 -16.26 1.99
CA GLU A 367 0.73 -17.39 1.56
C GLU A 367 0.13 -17.19 0.17
N ALA A 368 -0.36 -15.97 -0.14
CA ALA A 368 -0.89 -15.62 -1.44
C ALA A 368 0.20 -15.67 -2.56
N GLU A 369 1.40 -15.17 -2.28
CA GLU A 369 2.55 -15.26 -3.18
C GLU A 369 2.92 -16.73 -3.49
N GLU A 370 3.01 -17.57 -2.45
CA GLU A 370 3.31 -18.99 -2.61
C GLU A 370 2.19 -19.74 -3.32
N ALA A 371 0.94 -19.39 -3.06
CA ALA A 371 -0.20 -19.95 -3.76
C ALA A 371 -0.17 -19.65 -5.26
N LEU A 372 0.22 -18.42 -5.64
CA LEU A 372 0.39 -18.05 -7.04
C LEU A 372 1.63 -18.72 -7.66
N LYS A 373 2.78 -18.74 -6.97
CA LYS A 373 4.00 -19.42 -7.43
C LYS A 373 3.75 -20.90 -7.71
N ALA A 374 3.00 -21.57 -6.85
CA ALA A 374 2.62 -22.99 -6.98
C ALA A 374 1.42 -23.26 -7.92
N ASN A 375 0.90 -22.25 -8.62
CA ASN A 375 -0.29 -22.36 -9.48
C ASN A 375 -1.56 -22.89 -8.75
N ARG A 376 -1.66 -22.71 -7.42
CA ARG A 376 -2.83 -23.09 -6.62
C ARG A 376 -4.02 -22.14 -6.81
N VAL A 377 -3.74 -20.91 -7.24
CA VAL A 377 -4.72 -19.89 -7.58
C VAL A 377 -4.58 -19.45 -9.03
N LYS A 378 -5.70 -19.02 -9.64
CA LYS A 378 -5.74 -18.49 -11.01
C LYS A 378 -5.12 -17.11 -11.11
N ALA A 379 -5.37 -16.24 -10.11
CA ALA A 379 -4.79 -14.92 -10.07
C ALA A 379 -4.70 -14.36 -8.64
N LEU A 380 -3.75 -13.43 -8.44
CA LEU A 380 -3.84 -12.45 -7.37
C LEU A 380 -4.51 -11.18 -7.89
N VAL A 381 -5.47 -10.65 -7.14
CA VAL A 381 -6.08 -9.35 -7.40
C VAL A 381 -5.39 -8.35 -6.52
N ALA A 382 -4.55 -7.52 -7.10
CA ALA A 382 -3.55 -6.76 -6.36
C ALA A 382 -3.62 -5.25 -6.64
N THR A 383 -3.21 -4.46 -5.66
CA THR A 383 -2.79 -3.07 -5.88
C THR A 383 -1.29 -3.03 -6.21
N SER A 384 -0.71 -1.82 -6.36
CA SER A 384 0.73 -1.63 -6.44
C SER A 384 1.51 -2.20 -5.23
N ALA A 385 0.82 -2.68 -4.18
CA ALA A 385 1.43 -3.41 -3.06
C ALA A 385 2.10 -4.72 -3.50
N LEU A 386 1.57 -5.40 -4.55
CA LEU A 386 2.31 -6.44 -5.27
C LEU A 386 3.30 -5.74 -6.20
N GLY A 387 4.25 -5.09 -5.56
CA GLY A 387 5.22 -4.21 -6.17
C GLY A 387 6.36 -4.93 -6.86
N MET A 388 7.41 -4.17 -7.20
CA MET A 388 8.67 -4.70 -7.74
C MET A 388 9.12 -5.93 -6.92
N GLY A 389 9.89 -6.83 -7.51
CA GLY A 389 10.48 -7.97 -6.80
C GLY A 389 9.70 -9.27 -6.78
N PHE A 390 8.40 -9.30 -7.03
CA PHE A 390 7.70 -10.57 -7.20
C PHE A 390 8.12 -11.22 -8.51
N ASP A 391 8.66 -12.42 -8.46
CA ASP A 391 9.09 -13.22 -9.62
C ASP A 391 8.34 -14.53 -9.70
N LYS A 392 7.71 -14.75 -10.86
CA LYS A 392 7.11 -16.01 -11.27
C LYS A 392 7.38 -16.19 -12.76
N PRO A 393 8.35 -17.02 -13.12
CA PRO A 393 8.81 -17.17 -14.51
C PRO A 393 7.74 -17.57 -15.51
N ASP A 394 6.79 -18.41 -15.09
CA ASP A 394 5.68 -18.95 -15.89
C ASP A 394 4.37 -18.13 -15.76
N LEU A 395 4.44 -16.85 -15.34
CA LEU A 395 3.26 -15.98 -15.26
C LEU A 395 2.68 -15.76 -16.65
N GLY A 396 1.43 -16.25 -16.85
CA GLY A 396 0.82 -16.32 -18.17
C GLY A 396 0.08 -15.05 -18.59
N PHE A 397 -0.40 -14.25 -17.64
CA PHE A 397 -1.11 -13.02 -17.96
C PHE A 397 -0.98 -11.94 -16.88
N VAL A 398 -1.21 -10.69 -17.32
CA VAL A 398 -1.45 -9.53 -16.46
C VAL A 398 -2.64 -8.76 -17.00
N VAL A 399 -3.63 -8.49 -16.13
CA VAL A 399 -4.78 -7.63 -16.48
C VAL A 399 -4.77 -6.41 -15.57
N HIS A 400 -5.03 -5.23 -16.14
CA HIS A 400 -5.23 -4.01 -15.36
C HIS A 400 -6.70 -3.61 -15.38
N LEU A 401 -7.29 -3.48 -14.20
CA LEU A 401 -8.61 -2.92 -13.98
C LEU A 401 -8.44 -1.45 -13.54
N GLY A 402 -8.38 -0.56 -14.51
CA GLY A 402 -7.90 0.81 -14.40
C GLY A 402 -6.42 0.94 -14.77
N ALA A 403 -6.06 2.01 -15.47
CA ALA A 403 -4.70 2.28 -15.90
C ALA A 403 -3.85 2.87 -14.78
N PRO A 404 -2.57 2.47 -14.62
CA PRO A 404 -1.64 3.21 -13.76
C PRO A 404 -1.37 4.60 -14.36
N GLY A 405 -0.96 5.55 -13.53
CA GLY A 405 -0.77 6.95 -13.95
C GLY A 405 0.49 7.23 -14.78
N SER A 406 1.19 6.19 -15.27
CA SER A 406 2.45 6.33 -16.00
C SER A 406 2.70 5.13 -16.90
N PRO A 407 3.14 5.33 -18.17
CA PRO A 407 3.58 4.25 -19.06
C PRO A 407 4.73 3.43 -18.47
N VAL A 408 5.60 4.07 -17.72
CA VAL A 408 6.75 3.42 -17.05
C VAL A 408 6.27 2.47 -15.96
N ALA A 409 5.35 2.90 -15.10
CA ALA A 409 4.73 2.05 -14.09
C ALA A 409 3.95 0.89 -14.72
N TYR A 410 3.23 1.16 -15.81
CA TYR A 410 2.55 0.12 -16.59
C TYR A 410 3.54 -0.90 -17.15
N TYR A 411 4.62 -0.46 -17.79
CA TYR A 411 5.65 -1.33 -18.35
C TYR A 411 6.29 -2.23 -17.27
N GLN A 412 6.55 -1.71 -16.07
CA GLN A 412 7.05 -2.51 -14.95
C GLN A 412 6.10 -3.61 -14.51
N GLN A 413 4.80 -3.31 -14.43
CA GLN A 413 3.78 -4.26 -14.00
C GLN A 413 3.56 -5.34 -15.06
N VAL A 414 3.46 -4.99 -16.33
CA VAL A 414 3.31 -5.97 -17.42
C VAL A 414 4.55 -6.81 -17.63
N GLY A 415 5.74 -6.26 -17.36
CA GLY A 415 7.02 -6.95 -17.44
C GLY A 415 7.20 -8.12 -16.46
N ARG A 416 6.23 -8.37 -15.58
CA ARG A 416 6.21 -9.55 -14.70
C ARG A 416 5.82 -10.82 -15.47
N ALA A 417 4.93 -10.69 -16.47
CA ALA A 417 4.50 -11.82 -17.28
C ALA A 417 5.54 -12.21 -18.34
N GLY A 418 5.46 -13.43 -18.82
CA GLY A 418 6.21 -13.88 -19.96
C GLY A 418 7.73 -14.01 -19.81
N ARG A 419 8.25 -14.20 -18.59
CA ARG A 419 9.70 -14.31 -18.38
C ARG A 419 10.29 -15.61 -18.93
N ALA A 420 9.62 -16.74 -18.70
CA ALA A 420 10.01 -18.05 -19.20
C ALA A 420 8.94 -18.69 -20.09
N THR A 421 7.94 -17.95 -20.50
CA THR A 421 6.92 -18.41 -21.43
C THR A 421 7.09 -17.75 -22.80
N LYS A 422 6.75 -18.47 -23.88
CA LYS A 422 6.79 -17.94 -25.25
C LYS A 422 5.75 -16.84 -25.48
N ASN A 423 4.62 -16.91 -24.74
CA ASN A 423 3.50 -15.97 -24.86
C ASN A 423 2.95 -15.67 -23.46
N ALA A 424 2.64 -14.42 -23.23
CA ALA A 424 1.87 -13.97 -22.09
C ALA A 424 0.90 -12.85 -22.53
N ASP A 425 -0.32 -12.92 -22.03
CA ASP A 425 -1.39 -12.00 -22.37
C ASP A 425 -1.43 -10.83 -21.42
N VAL A 426 -1.43 -9.62 -21.96
CA VAL A 426 -1.50 -8.39 -21.20
C VAL A 426 -2.67 -7.56 -21.68
N LEU A 427 -3.64 -7.32 -20.80
CA LEU A 427 -4.83 -6.57 -21.14
C LEU A 427 -5.04 -5.39 -20.19
N LEU A 428 -5.23 -4.21 -20.75
CA LEU A 428 -5.66 -3.03 -20.03
C LEU A 428 -7.16 -2.82 -20.21
N LEU A 429 -7.88 -2.68 -19.10
CA LEU A 429 -9.29 -2.32 -19.01
C LEU A 429 -9.41 -0.93 -18.35
N PRO A 430 -9.22 0.18 -19.11
CA PRO A 430 -9.20 1.51 -18.53
C PRO A 430 -10.59 1.94 -18.05
N GLY A 431 -10.64 2.88 -17.12
CA GLY A 431 -11.84 3.45 -16.55
C GLY A 431 -11.90 4.98 -16.58
N PRO A 432 -13.08 5.58 -16.70
CA PRO A 432 -13.20 7.03 -16.65
C PRO A 432 -12.75 7.64 -15.32
N GLU A 433 -12.77 6.85 -14.23
CA GLU A 433 -12.35 7.22 -12.88
C GLU A 433 -10.84 7.30 -12.71
N ASP A 434 -10.05 6.74 -13.60
CA ASP A 434 -8.59 6.62 -13.47
C ASP A 434 -7.92 7.98 -13.28
N ARG A 435 -8.34 9.00 -14.03
CA ARG A 435 -7.85 10.38 -13.91
C ARG A 435 -8.03 10.99 -12.53
N GLU A 436 -9.20 10.81 -11.93
CA GLU A 436 -9.50 11.35 -10.60
C GLU A 436 -8.64 10.66 -9.53
N ILE A 437 -8.44 9.35 -9.68
CA ILE A 437 -7.58 8.56 -8.79
C ILE A 437 -6.13 9.03 -8.91
N TRP A 438 -5.61 9.25 -10.11
CA TRP A 438 -4.24 9.75 -10.33
C TRP A 438 -4.06 11.15 -9.72
N HIS A 439 -5.03 12.04 -9.95
CA HIS A 439 -5.02 13.40 -9.38
C HIS A 439 -4.99 13.35 -7.85
N PHE A 440 -5.81 12.49 -7.24
CA PHE A 440 -5.81 12.31 -5.79
C PHE A 440 -4.45 11.90 -5.25
N PHE A 441 -3.79 10.94 -5.88
CA PHE A 441 -2.45 10.50 -5.46
C PHE A 441 -1.39 11.57 -5.69
N ALA A 442 -1.42 12.25 -6.82
CA ALA A 442 -0.45 13.29 -7.17
C ALA A 442 -0.49 14.47 -6.19
N THR A 443 -1.69 14.96 -5.85
CA THR A 443 -1.87 16.13 -4.95
C THR A 443 -1.50 15.84 -3.50
N ASN A 444 -1.56 14.57 -3.06
CA ASN A 444 -1.24 14.18 -1.69
C ASN A 444 0.24 13.80 -1.47
N ALA A 445 1.01 13.62 -2.53
CA ALA A 445 2.37 13.09 -2.46
C ALA A 445 3.47 14.15 -2.25
N MET A 446 3.21 15.43 -2.59
CA MET A 446 4.26 16.45 -2.56
C MET A 446 4.18 17.34 -1.31
N PRO A 447 5.33 17.62 -0.67
CA PRO A 447 5.39 18.58 0.42
C PRO A 447 5.14 20.01 -0.13
N THR A 448 4.40 20.82 0.61
CA THR A 448 4.29 22.26 0.34
C THR A 448 5.20 23.03 1.27
N ARG A 449 5.64 24.23 0.85
CA ARG A 449 6.49 25.10 1.68
C ARG A 449 5.89 25.32 3.08
N ALA A 450 4.62 25.68 3.16
CA ALA A 450 3.95 25.94 4.42
C ALA A 450 3.96 24.72 5.38
N ARG A 451 3.82 23.50 4.84
CA ARG A 451 3.90 22.27 5.63
C ARG A 451 5.31 21.99 6.14
N ALA A 452 6.31 22.20 5.29
CA ALA A 452 7.71 22.03 5.67
C ALA A 452 8.13 23.03 6.75
N ASP A 453 7.80 24.31 6.56
CA ASP A 453 8.09 25.38 7.52
C ASP A 453 7.41 25.07 8.89
N ALA A 454 6.17 24.58 8.91
CA ALA A 454 5.48 24.19 10.13
C ALA A 454 6.18 23.03 10.88
N VAL A 455 6.68 22.02 10.15
CA VAL A 455 7.43 20.90 10.75
C VAL A 455 8.77 21.38 11.32
N LEU A 456 9.51 22.18 10.57
CA LEU A 456 10.78 22.74 11.01
C LEU A 456 10.61 23.65 12.23
N ALA A 457 9.57 24.50 12.26
CA ALA A 457 9.26 25.33 13.42
C ALA A 457 8.91 24.49 14.65
N ALA A 458 8.15 23.40 14.49
CA ALA A 458 7.79 22.50 15.57
C ALA A 458 9.01 21.77 16.15
N LEU A 459 9.98 21.40 15.32
CA LEU A 459 11.22 20.76 15.74
C LEU A 459 12.19 21.75 16.41
N SER A 460 12.32 22.98 15.85
CA SER A 460 13.21 24.03 16.41
C SER A 460 12.74 24.53 17.77
N GLY A 461 11.44 24.49 18.05
CA GLY A 461 10.86 24.87 19.34
C GLY A 461 10.83 23.76 20.39
N ALA A 462 11.51 22.62 20.14
CA ALA A 462 11.48 21.46 21.03
C ALA A 462 12.83 21.23 21.72
N ASP A 463 12.81 21.11 23.07
CA ASP A 463 14.00 20.81 23.87
C ASP A 463 14.46 19.34 23.78
N LYS A 464 13.62 18.45 23.24
CA LYS A 464 13.87 17.01 23.13
C LYS A 464 13.40 16.50 21.75
N PRO A 465 13.98 15.38 21.27
CA PRO A 465 13.51 14.74 20.04
C PRO A 465 12.00 14.49 20.09
N LEU A 466 11.30 14.75 18.99
CA LEU A 466 9.86 14.57 18.86
C LEU A 466 9.55 13.28 18.11
N SER A 467 8.80 12.39 18.72
CA SER A 467 8.24 11.23 18.02
C SER A 467 7.21 11.67 16.97
N VAL A 468 6.94 10.84 15.96
CA VAL A 468 5.91 11.15 14.94
C VAL A 468 4.55 11.47 15.59
N PRO A 469 4.03 10.72 16.58
CA PRO A 469 2.79 11.11 17.28
C PRO A 469 2.87 12.47 18.00
N ALA A 470 4.04 12.83 18.52
CA ALA A 470 4.22 14.14 19.15
C ALA A 470 4.25 15.29 18.14
N LEU A 471 4.74 15.04 16.94
CA LEU A 471 4.68 15.99 15.82
C LEU A 471 3.26 16.10 15.23
N GLU A 472 2.52 14.99 15.09
CA GLU A 472 1.11 15.01 14.68
C GLU A 472 0.24 15.92 15.58
N ALA A 473 0.57 16.03 16.86
CA ALA A 473 -0.10 16.93 17.78
C ALA A 473 0.32 18.41 17.67
N ARG A 474 1.30 18.73 16.81
CA ARG A 474 1.83 20.11 16.62
C ARG A 474 1.64 20.64 15.20
N VAL A 475 1.60 19.74 14.20
CA VAL A 475 1.50 20.11 12.80
C VAL A 475 0.29 19.45 12.15
N GLU A 476 -0.38 20.19 11.28
CA GLU A 476 -1.60 19.72 10.61
C GLU A 476 -1.26 18.87 9.38
N LEU A 477 -0.76 17.66 9.62
CA LEU A 477 -0.42 16.68 8.58
C LEU A 477 -0.93 15.30 8.97
N ARG A 478 -1.38 14.52 7.97
CA ARG A 478 -1.63 13.08 8.17
C ARG A 478 -0.32 12.37 8.41
N ARG A 479 -0.32 11.33 9.21
CA ARG A 479 0.88 10.57 9.59
C ARG A 479 1.76 10.19 8.41
N ALA A 480 1.20 9.59 7.38
CA ALA A 480 1.96 9.19 6.19
C ALA A 480 2.62 10.38 5.46
N GLN A 481 1.91 11.53 5.38
CA GLN A 481 2.46 12.76 4.79
C GLN A 481 3.58 13.35 5.67
N LEU A 482 3.41 13.30 6.99
CA LEU A 482 4.41 13.78 7.94
C LEU A 482 5.68 12.91 7.87
N GLU A 483 5.54 11.59 7.87
CA GLU A 483 6.66 10.66 7.75
C GLU A 483 7.42 10.84 6.43
N LEU A 484 6.71 11.01 5.32
CA LEU A 484 7.33 11.31 4.02
C LEU A 484 8.07 12.65 4.04
N LEU A 485 7.44 13.71 4.57
CA LEU A 485 8.05 15.03 4.66
C LEU A 485 9.30 15.03 5.55
N LEU A 486 9.27 14.35 6.69
CA LEU A 486 10.43 14.21 7.58
C LEU A 486 11.60 13.52 6.86
N LYS A 487 11.34 12.49 6.07
CA LYS A 487 12.33 11.80 5.25
C LYS A 487 12.92 12.72 4.17
N VAL A 488 12.08 13.49 3.47
CA VAL A 488 12.55 14.47 2.47
C VAL A 488 13.45 15.52 3.14
N LEU A 489 13.00 16.13 4.23
CA LEU A 489 13.77 17.13 4.97
C LEU A 489 15.06 16.55 5.57
N ALA A 490 15.07 15.26 5.93
CA ALA A 490 16.29 14.60 6.43
C ALA A 490 17.32 14.39 5.32
N VAL A 491 16.88 14.07 4.10
CA VAL A 491 17.75 13.96 2.93
C VAL A 491 18.32 15.33 2.54
N GLU A 492 17.54 16.40 2.70
CA GLU A 492 17.96 17.77 2.45
C GLU A 492 18.78 18.37 3.63
N GLY A 493 19.02 17.58 4.68
CA GLY A 493 19.85 17.94 5.82
C GLY A 493 19.20 18.87 6.84
N ALA A 494 17.90 19.17 6.70
CA ALA A 494 17.17 20.07 7.60
C ALA A 494 16.68 19.38 8.90
N THR A 495 16.45 18.06 8.83
CA THR A 495 16.04 17.23 9.98
C THR A 495 16.94 16.01 10.11
N GLU A 496 16.92 15.39 11.30
CA GLU A 496 17.64 14.15 11.56
C GLU A 496 16.80 13.22 12.44
N SER A 497 16.82 11.92 12.11
CA SER A 497 16.23 10.88 12.94
C SER A 497 17.27 10.44 13.98
N VAL A 498 16.92 10.56 15.25
CA VAL A 498 17.77 10.18 16.40
C VAL A 498 17.02 9.24 17.33
N GLN A 499 17.72 8.68 18.31
CA GLN A 499 17.06 7.88 19.34
C GLN A 499 16.00 8.73 20.06
N GLY A 500 14.74 8.27 20.04
CA GLY A 500 13.60 8.95 20.65
C GLY A 500 12.76 9.80 19.70
N GLY A 501 13.21 10.01 18.45
CA GLY A 501 12.40 10.73 17.46
C GLY A 501 13.19 11.55 16.43
N TRP A 502 12.70 12.73 16.13
CA TRP A 502 13.24 13.63 15.12
C TRP A 502 13.70 14.94 15.74
N VAL A 503 14.78 15.52 15.20
CA VAL A 503 15.32 16.83 15.57
C VAL A 503 15.52 17.69 14.34
N GLY A 504 15.45 19.00 14.48
CA GLY A 504 15.93 19.95 13.48
C GLY A 504 17.45 20.08 13.59
N THR A 505 18.15 20.09 12.47
CA THR A 505 19.62 20.21 12.43
C THR A 505 20.12 21.65 12.64
N GLY A 506 19.23 22.64 12.55
CA GLY A 506 19.58 24.06 12.56
C GLY A 506 20.25 24.55 11.27
N ARG A 507 20.45 23.69 10.27
CA ARG A 507 20.97 24.10 8.95
C ARG A 507 19.93 24.92 8.21
N PRO A 508 20.33 25.98 7.50
CA PRO A 508 19.43 26.74 6.63
C PRO A 508 18.80 25.80 5.59
N TRP A 509 17.50 25.85 5.49
CA TRP A 509 16.75 25.10 4.49
C TRP A 509 15.92 26.06 3.64
N ALA A 510 15.93 25.84 2.33
CA ALA A 510 15.14 26.59 1.37
C ALA A 510 14.26 25.64 0.55
N TYR A 511 13.00 26.00 0.41
CA TYR A 511 12.07 25.23 -0.44
C TYR A 511 12.40 25.42 -1.92
N ASP A 512 12.81 24.36 -2.59
CA ASP A 512 13.13 24.35 -4.03
C ASP A 512 11.83 24.26 -4.86
N ALA A 513 11.10 25.38 -4.95
CA ALA A 513 9.86 25.46 -5.72
C ALA A 513 10.05 25.01 -7.19
N PRO A 514 11.10 25.49 -7.92
CA PRO A 514 11.32 25.09 -9.31
C PRO A 514 11.47 23.56 -9.47
N ARG A 515 12.12 22.89 -8.53
CA ARG A 515 12.25 21.42 -8.54
C ARG A 515 10.90 20.73 -8.38
N TYR A 516 10.10 21.12 -7.38
CA TYR A 516 8.80 20.51 -7.14
C TYR A 516 7.79 20.78 -8.27
N GLU A 517 7.85 21.97 -8.88
CA GLU A 517 7.05 22.30 -10.07
C GLU A 517 7.41 21.41 -11.26
N ARG A 518 8.71 21.20 -11.52
CA ARG A 518 9.18 20.30 -12.58
C ARG A 518 8.71 18.85 -12.34
N ILE A 519 8.79 18.34 -11.10
CA ILE A 519 8.34 16.98 -10.77
C ILE A 519 6.82 16.85 -10.99
N THR A 520 6.05 17.88 -10.61
CA THR A 520 4.60 17.89 -10.82
C THR A 520 4.26 17.91 -12.31
N ALA A 521 4.93 18.76 -13.09
CA ALA A 521 4.75 18.81 -14.53
C ALA A 521 5.10 17.49 -15.23
N ALA A 522 6.18 16.83 -14.80
CA ALA A 522 6.57 15.52 -15.33
C ALA A 522 5.48 14.45 -15.07
N ARG A 523 4.91 14.42 -13.86
CA ARG A 523 3.81 13.49 -13.54
C ARG A 523 2.56 13.74 -14.37
N VAL A 524 2.21 15.01 -14.62
CA VAL A 524 1.10 15.35 -15.51
C VAL A 524 1.38 14.87 -16.93
N ALA A 525 2.60 15.06 -17.43
CA ALA A 525 2.99 14.58 -18.77
C ALA A 525 2.91 13.04 -18.87
N GLU A 526 3.34 12.32 -17.85
CA GLU A 526 3.21 10.85 -17.78
C GLU A 526 1.74 10.39 -17.80
N GLN A 527 0.85 11.10 -17.10
CA GLN A 527 -0.58 10.81 -17.10
C GLN A 527 -1.20 11.03 -18.49
N GLU A 528 -0.84 12.13 -19.17
CA GLU A 528 -1.29 12.38 -20.55
C GLU A 528 -0.72 11.35 -21.53
N ALA A 529 0.53 10.92 -21.36
CA ALA A 529 1.12 9.82 -22.14
C ALA A 529 0.36 8.49 -21.94
N MET A 530 -0.09 8.21 -20.70
CA MET A 530 -0.90 7.01 -20.45
C MET A 530 -2.27 7.08 -21.12
N LEU A 531 -2.93 8.25 -21.13
CA LEU A 531 -4.17 8.47 -21.88
C LEU A 531 -3.96 8.34 -23.40
N ALA A 532 -2.80 8.79 -23.91
CA ALA A 532 -2.43 8.59 -25.31
C ALA A 532 -2.25 7.10 -25.63
N TYR A 533 -1.62 6.33 -24.72
CA TYR A 533 -1.48 4.87 -24.84
C TYR A 533 -2.83 4.15 -24.94
N GLU A 534 -3.81 4.55 -24.14
CA GLU A 534 -5.15 3.94 -24.18
C GLU A 534 -5.80 4.07 -25.57
N ARG A 535 -5.65 5.25 -26.20
CA ARG A 535 -6.24 5.60 -27.50
C ARG A 535 -5.39 5.22 -28.70
N LEU A 536 -4.23 4.62 -28.45
CA LEU A 536 -3.23 4.36 -29.48
C LEU A 536 -3.76 3.43 -30.58
N ARG A 537 -3.40 3.72 -31.84
CA ARG A 537 -3.71 2.92 -33.02
C ARG A 537 -2.46 2.31 -33.67
N THR A 538 -1.30 2.66 -33.15
CA THR A 538 0.01 2.12 -33.58
C THR A 538 0.51 1.10 -32.56
N CYS A 539 1.72 0.58 -32.75
CA CYS A 539 2.27 -0.49 -31.90
C CYS A 539 2.37 -0.08 -30.43
N ARG A 540 1.75 -0.84 -29.56
CA ARG A 540 1.74 -0.58 -28.12
C ARG A 540 3.09 -0.80 -27.44
N MET A 541 3.85 -1.81 -27.87
CA MET A 541 5.18 -2.09 -27.32
C MET A 541 6.17 -0.99 -27.73
N GLU A 542 6.14 -0.58 -29.00
CA GLU A 542 6.95 0.52 -29.51
C GLU A 542 6.70 1.81 -28.72
N PHE A 543 5.43 2.14 -28.44
CA PHE A 543 5.09 3.28 -27.60
C PHE A 543 5.74 3.19 -26.21
N LEU A 544 5.56 2.06 -25.54
CA LEU A 544 6.10 1.89 -24.17
C LEU A 544 7.63 1.93 -24.13
N THR A 545 8.30 1.38 -25.14
CA THR A 545 9.78 1.40 -25.21
C THR A 545 10.29 2.77 -25.63
N SER A 546 9.54 3.52 -26.45
CA SER A 546 9.86 4.92 -26.77
C SER A 546 9.74 5.86 -25.57
N GLU A 547 8.74 5.67 -24.69
CA GLU A 547 8.62 6.40 -23.41
C GLU A 547 9.76 6.11 -22.44
N LEU A 548 10.50 5.06 -22.67
CA LEU A 548 11.72 4.70 -21.96
C LEU A 548 12.99 5.08 -22.74
N ASP A 549 12.88 5.82 -23.83
CA ASP A 549 13.96 6.23 -24.73
C ASP A 549 14.81 5.02 -25.22
N ASP A 550 14.18 3.89 -25.49
CA ASP A 550 14.88 2.71 -26.02
C ASP A 550 15.27 2.94 -27.49
N PRO A 551 16.57 3.02 -27.82
CA PRO A 551 17.01 3.26 -29.20
C PRO A 551 16.66 2.10 -30.15
N ALA A 552 16.34 0.92 -29.60
CA ALA A 552 15.92 -0.26 -30.36
C ALA A 552 14.38 -0.37 -30.47
N SER A 553 13.63 0.69 -30.11
CA SER A 553 12.17 0.70 -30.19
C SER A 553 11.71 0.45 -31.62
N ALA A 554 10.83 -0.55 -31.79
CA ALA A 554 10.30 -0.97 -33.09
C ALA A 554 8.94 -1.65 -32.95
N PRO A 555 8.14 -1.73 -34.02
CA PRO A 555 6.86 -2.43 -34.04
C PRO A 555 7.00 -3.90 -33.64
N CYS A 556 6.20 -4.34 -32.65
CA CYS A 556 6.32 -5.69 -32.10
C CYS A 556 5.64 -6.80 -32.95
N GLY A 557 4.78 -6.44 -33.89
CA GLY A 557 4.06 -7.36 -34.77
C GLY A 557 2.98 -8.24 -34.09
N ARG A 558 2.65 -8.05 -32.80
CA ARG A 558 1.81 -9.00 -32.05
C ARG A 558 0.83 -8.39 -31.05
N CYS A 559 0.89 -7.09 -30.75
CA CYS A 559 -0.13 -6.40 -29.96
C CYS A 559 -1.43 -6.28 -30.76
N ASP A 560 -2.51 -5.88 -30.10
CA ASP A 560 -3.82 -5.70 -30.73
C ASP A 560 -3.81 -4.70 -31.88
N ALA A 561 -2.98 -3.67 -31.86
CA ALA A 561 -2.82 -2.73 -32.96
C ALA A 561 -2.02 -3.31 -34.13
N CYS A 562 -1.07 -4.23 -33.90
CA CYS A 562 -0.27 -4.82 -34.97
C CYS A 562 -0.94 -6.04 -35.61
N ALA A 563 -1.56 -6.92 -34.80
CA ALA A 563 -2.08 -8.22 -35.22
C ALA A 563 -3.61 -8.35 -35.09
N GLY A 564 -4.28 -7.31 -34.64
CA GLY A 564 -5.70 -7.32 -34.30
C GLY A 564 -5.99 -7.79 -32.87
N PRO A 565 -7.18 -7.49 -32.33
CA PRO A 565 -7.60 -7.92 -30.99
C PRO A 565 -7.57 -9.44 -30.84
N TRP A 566 -6.92 -9.91 -29.80
CA TRP A 566 -6.81 -11.32 -29.44
C TRP A 566 -7.78 -11.73 -28.34
N TYR A 567 -8.44 -10.75 -27.73
CA TYR A 567 -9.38 -10.90 -26.62
C TYR A 567 -10.83 -10.79 -27.10
N PRO A 568 -11.78 -11.50 -26.47
CA PRO A 568 -13.21 -11.35 -26.75
C PRO A 568 -13.68 -9.92 -26.42
N THR A 569 -14.61 -9.38 -27.23
CA THR A 569 -15.24 -8.08 -26.98
C THR A 569 -16.67 -8.19 -26.47
N SER A 570 -17.27 -9.39 -26.56
CA SER A 570 -18.64 -9.67 -26.13
C SER A 570 -18.67 -10.29 -24.73
N MET A 571 -19.79 -10.07 -24.05
CA MET A 571 -20.11 -10.65 -22.74
C MET A 571 -21.57 -11.10 -22.76
N THR A 572 -21.85 -12.19 -22.06
CA THR A 572 -23.23 -12.67 -21.90
C THR A 572 -24.05 -11.73 -20.99
N ALA A 573 -25.35 -11.63 -21.22
CA ALA A 573 -26.27 -10.88 -20.37
C ALA A 573 -26.21 -11.37 -18.91
N VAL A 574 -26.07 -12.66 -18.71
CA VAL A 574 -25.97 -13.28 -17.36
C VAL A 574 -24.74 -12.77 -16.62
N SER A 575 -23.57 -12.69 -17.26
CA SER A 575 -22.36 -12.14 -16.66
C SER A 575 -22.51 -10.67 -16.31
N GLN A 576 -23.16 -9.89 -17.20
CA GLN A 576 -23.42 -8.48 -16.97
C GLN A 576 -24.37 -8.24 -15.80
N ASP A 577 -25.47 -8.97 -15.71
CA ASP A 577 -26.45 -8.84 -14.62
C ASP A 577 -25.86 -9.29 -13.27
N ARG A 578 -25.07 -10.36 -13.28
CA ARG A 578 -24.35 -10.84 -12.08
C ARG A 578 -23.33 -9.81 -11.59
N ALA A 579 -22.61 -9.16 -12.50
CA ALA A 579 -21.65 -8.12 -12.15
C ALA A 579 -22.35 -6.85 -11.60
N ARG A 580 -23.45 -6.42 -12.22
CA ARG A 580 -24.27 -5.31 -11.69
C ARG A 580 -24.76 -5.61 -10.27
N SER A 581 -25.42 -6.75 -10.08
CA SER A 581 -25.93 -7.16 -8.77
C SER A 581 -24.82 -7.37 -7.73
N GLY A 582 -23.65 -7.82 -8.19
CA GLY A 582 -22.47 -7.97 -7.32
C GLY A 582 -21.89 -6.66 -6.80
N LEU A 583 -21.96 -5.59 -7.60
CA LEU A 583 -21.52 -4.24 -7.24
C LEU A 583 -22.60 -3.41 -6.55
N ASP A 584 -23.86 -3.82 -6.67
CA ASP A 584 -25.00 -3.14 -6.03
C ASP A 584 -25.11 -3.48 -4.54
N ARG A 585 -23.98 -3.47 -3.82
CA ARG A 585 -23.94 -3.67 -2.38
C ARG A 585 -23.94 -2.35 -1.66
N VAL A 586 -24.67 -2.30 -0.56
CA VAL A 586 -24.76 -1.13 0.30
C VAL A 586 -24.45 -1.52 1.76
N GLY A 587 -24.20 -0.55 2.61
CA GLY A 587 -24.08 -0.78 4.05
C GLY A 587 -22.65 -0.96 4.56
N VAL A 588 -21.72 -0.11 4.12
CA VAL A 588 -20.33 -0.09 4.61
C VAL A 588 -20.28 0.23 6.11
N LEU A 589 -19.55 -0.60 6.84
CA LEU A 589 -19.38 -0.46 8.29
C LEU A 589 -18.64 0.83 8.68
N LEU A 590 -19.22 1.61 9.57
CA LEU A 590 -18.60 2.75 10.25
C LEU A 590 -18.25 2.35 11.69
N ALA A 591 -17.07 1.77 11.89
CA ALA A 591 -16.61 1.41 13.21
C ALA A 591 -16.48 2.63 14.14
N PRO A 592 -16.97 2.59 15.39
CA PRO A 592 -16.85 3.69 16.33
C PRO A 592 -15.40 3.97 16.69
N ARG A 593 -15.08 5.21 17.04
CA ARG A 593 -13.77 5.56 17.60
C ARG A 593 -13.68 5.05 19.05
N ALA A 594 -12.59 4.36 19.37
CA ALA A 594 -12.36 3.80 20.71
C ALA A 594 -11.41 4.66 21.56
N LEU A 595 -10.51 5.41 20.91
CA LEU A 595 -9.44 6.17 21.58
C LEU A 595 -9.43 7.61 21.11
N TRP A 596 -9.16 8.55 22.02
CA TRP A 596 -8.83 9.93 21.71
C TRP A 596 -7.39 10.01 21.18
N PRO A 597 -7.08 10.87 20.20
CA PRO A 597 -5.70 11.11 19.77
C PRO A 597 -4.91 11.86 20.87
N SER A 598 -3.59 11.74 20.83
CA SER A 598 -2.69 12.43 21.74
C SER A 598 -2.65 13.94 21.47
N GLY A 599 -2.33 14.73 22.50
CA GLY A 599 -2.02 16.16 22.37
C GLY A 599 -3.22 17.10 22.27
N LEU A 600 -4.42 16.63 22.58
CA LEU A 600 -5.63 17.44 22.59
C LEU A 600 -5.58 18.59 23.61
N ASP A 601 -4.90 18.39 24.74
CA ASP A 601 -4.61 19.38 25.78
C ASP A 601 -3.91 20.61 25.22
N ARG A 602 -2.92 20.40 24.35
CA ARG A 602 -2.12 21.46 23.71
C ARG A 602 -2.92 22.27 22.70
N LEU A 603 -3.91 21.64 22.10
CA LEU A 603 -4.82 22.28 21.14
C LEU A 603 -6.02 22.97 21.82
N GLY A 604 -6.04 23.05 23.16
CA GLY A 604 -7.10 23.67 23.92
C GLY A 604 -8.42 22.88 23.91
N VAL A 605 -8.38 21.61 23.53
CA VAL A 605 -9.55 20.71 23.53
C VAL A 605 -9.78 20.24 24.96
N LYS A 606 -10.76 20.82 25.63
CA LYS A 606 -11.12 20.46 27.02
C LYS A 606 -12.61 20.69 27.26
N ASP A 607 -13.15 19.99 28.24
CA ASP A 607 -14.46 20.27 28.86
C ASP A 607 -14.27 20.44 30.38
N ASP A 608 -15.38 20.47 31.13
CA ASP A 608 -15.36 20.62 32.58
C ASP A 608 -14.61 19.52 33.32
N ALA A 609 -14.43 18.35 32.68
CA ALA A 609 -13.68 17.22 33.22
C ALA A 609 -12.19 17.22 32.79
N GLY A 610 -11.75 18.23 32.02
CA GLY A 610 -10.40 18.36 31.50
C GLY A 610 -10.26 17.95 30.02
N ALA A 611 -9.02 17.79 29.55
CA ALA A 611 -8.76 17.37 28.17
C ALA A 611 -9.04 15.87 28.01
N PRO A 612 -9.75 15.45 26.94
CA PRO A 612 -10.02 14.05 26.70
C PRO A 612 -8.72 13.32 26.31
N ALA A 613 -8.48 12.18 26.96
CA ALA A 613 -7.29 11.38 26.70
C ALA A 613 -7.60 9.86 26.82
N GLY A 614 -6.79 9.03 26.17
CA GLY A 614 -6.92 7.58 26.27
C GLY A 614 -8.22 7.04 25.67
N ARG A 615 -8.87 6.12 26.34
CA ARG A 615 -10.08 5.46 25.84
C ARG A 615 -11.31 6.35 26.00
N ILE A 616 -12.15 6.41 24.95
CA ILE A 616 -13.45 7.07 25.04
C ILE A 616 -14.33 6.29 26.04
N PRO A 617 -14.89 6.93 27.08
CA PRO A 617 -15.71 6.25 28.07
C PRO A 617 -16.94 5.58 27.44
N PRO A 618 -17.32 4.35 27.84
CA PRO A 618 -18.47 3.64 27.27
C PRO A 618 -19.77 4.45 27.21
N PRO A 619 -20.14 5.28 28.21
CA PRO A 619 -21.33 6.11 28.12
C PRO A 619 -21.28 7.21 27.04
N GLN A 620 -20.11 7.48 26.47
CA GLN A 620 -19.90 8.48 25.42
C GLN A 620 -19.58 7.86 24.08
N GLN A 621 -19.40 6.52 24.01
CA GLN A 621 -19.14 5.83 22.76
C GLN A 621 -20.42 5.74 21.91
N LEU A 622 -20.23 5.73 20.59
CA LEU A 622 -21.25 5.44 19.62
C LEU A 622 -21.30 3.95 19.36
N LEU A 623 -22.43 3.45 18.88
CA LEU A 623 -22.52 2.12 18.30
C LEU A 623 -21.95 2.09 16.89
N GLU A 624 -21.84 0.90 16.31
CA GLU A 624 -21.48 0.74 14.91
C GLU A 624 -22.48 1.44 14.00
N GLY A 625 -21.96 2.22 13.06
CA GLY A 625 -22.74 2.91 12.05
C GLY A 625 -22.68 2.24 10.68
N ARG A 626 -23.37 2.84 9.71
CA ARG A 626 -23.34 2.43 8.31
C ARG A 626 -23.21 3.66 7.40
N ALA A 627 -22.52 3.46 6.26
CA ALA A 627 -22.59 4.34 5.11
C ALA A 627 -23.19 3.57 3.93
N VAL A 628 -23.76 4.24 2.96
CA VAL A 628 -24.26 3.56 1.77
C VAL A 628 -23.11 2.83 1.08
N ALA A 629 -22.04 3.55 0.74
CA ALA A 629 -20.84 2.98 0.14
C ALA A 629 -19.61 3.88 0.39
N ARG A 630 -18.42 3.42 -0.06
CA ARG A 630 -17.23 4.27 -0.11
C ARG A 630 -17.21 5.09 -1.40
N LEU A 631 -16.60 6.26 -1.38
CA LEU A 631 -16.38 7.06 -2.59
C LEU A 631 -15.52 6.34 -3.65
N THR A 632 -14.76 5.34 -3.23
CA THR A 632 -13.86 4.53 -4.08
C THR A 632 -14.46 3.20 -4.53
N ASP A 633 -15.67 2.86 -4.13
CA ASP A 633 -16.32 1.61 -4.51
C ASP A 633 -16.65 1.60 -6.02
N LEU A 634 -16.48 0.45 -6.65
CA LEU A 634 -16.74 0.26 -8.08
C LEU A 634 -18.24 0.36 -8.45
N GLY A 635 -19.12 0.12 -7.48
CA GLY A 635 -20.58 0.20 -7.68
C GLY A 635 -21.12 1.61 -7.46
N TRP A 636 -21.30 1.99 -6.21
CA TRP A 636 -21.95 3.26 -5.82
C TRP A 636 -21.01 4.47 -5.82
N GLY A 637 -19.70 4.25 -5.91
CA GLY A 637 -18.72 5.34 -5.78
C GLY A 637 -18.94 6.50 -6.75
N GLN A 638 -19.31 6.24 -8.02
CA GLN A 638 -19.56 7.31 -8.98
C GLN A 638 -20.81 8.13 -8.61
N ALA A 639 -21.94 7.47 -8.35
CA ALA A 639 -23.17 8.16 -7.94
C ALA A 639 -23.00 9.01 -6.67
N LEU A 640 -22.15 8.53 -5.75
CA LEU A 640 -21.78 9.29 -4.55
C LEU A 640 -20.89 10.48 -4.90
N ARG A 641 -19.85 10.32 -5.72
CA ARG A 641 -19.00 11.44 -6.14
C ARG A 641 -19.78 12.54 -6.85
N ASP A 642 -20.75 12.18 -7.69
CA ASP A 642 -21.60 13.13 -8.42
C ASP A 642 -22.42 14.05 -7.49
N VAL A 643 -22.68 13.62 -6.25
CA VAL A 643 -23.33 14.46 -5.22
C VAL A 643 -22.31 15.38 -4.52
N PHE A 644 -21.03 15.02 -4.52
CA PHE A 644 -19.98 15.77 -3.85
C PHE A 644 -19.19 16.72 -4.76
N VAL A 645 -19.65 16.94 -6.00
CA VAL A 645 -19.02 17.87 -6.94
C VAL A 645 -19.09 19.33 -6.47
N THR A 646 -18.20 20.13 -7.04
CA THR A 646 -18.18 21.59 -6.91
C THR A 646 -18.58 22.22 -8.25
N ASP A 647 -19.06 23.46 -8.20
CA ASP A 647 -19.26 24.27 -9.40
C ASP A 647 -17.93 24.75 -10.01
N ILE A 648 -18.00 25.52 -11.07
CA ILE A 648 -16.83 26.06 -11.78
C ILE A 648 -15.98 27.00 -10.89
N ASP A 649 -16.58 27.61 -9.89
CA ASP A 649 -15.91 28.50 -8.93
C ASP A 649 -15.39 27.75 -7.69
N GLY A 650 -15.57 26.41 -7.66
CA GLY A 650 -15.12 25.56 -6.57
C GLY A 650 -16.07 25.51 -5.35
N HIS A 651 -17.28 26.04 -5.47
CA HIS A 651 -18.27 25.94 -4.41
C HIS A 651 -19.01 24.60 -4.44
N PRO A 652 -19.25 23.95 -3.29
CA PRO A 652 -20.00 22.70 -3.22
C PRO A 652 -21.42 22.88 -3.78
N LEU A 653 -21.82 22.00 -4.70
CA LEU A 653 -23.21 21.94 -5.13
C LEU A 653 -24.06 21.34 -4.00
N ASP A 654 -25.16 22.02 -3.66
CA ASP A 654 -26.10 21.59 -2.61
C ASP A 654 -27.45 21.23 -3.21
N THR A 655 -27.70 19.94 -3.36
CA THR A 655 -28.94 19.37 -3.90
C THR A 655 -29.58 18.42 -2.89
N GLU A 656 -30.88 18.15 -3.04
CA GLU A 656 -31.51 17.05 -2.30
C GLU A 656 -30.94 15.69 -2.72
N VAL A 657 -31.10 14.68 -1.85
CA VAL A 657 -30.65 13.32 -2.12
C VAL A 657 -31.28 12.79 -3.41
N PRO A 658 -30.51 12.35 -4.40
CA PRO A 658 -31.04 11.73 -5.61
C PRO A 658 -31.88 10.48 -5.30
N PRO A 659 -32.96 10.21 -6.06
CA PRO A 659 -33.88 9.08 -5.79
C PRO A 659 -33.18 7.72 -5.72
N GLU A 660 -32.16 7.49 -6.53
CA GLU A 660 -31.38 6.24 -6.51
C GLU A 660 -30.59 6.08 -5.19
N LEU A 661 -29.96 7.15 -4.70
CA LEU A 661 -29.26 7.11 -3.41
C LEU A 661 -30.25 7.02 -2.24
N ALA A 662 -31.43 7.65 -2.34
CA ALA A 662 -32.47 7.48 -1.34
C ALA A 662 -32.90 6.01 -1.22
N ARG A 663 -33.13 5.32 -2.35
CA ARG A 663 -33.42 3.86 -2.35
C ARG A 663 -32.27 3.05 -1.74
N ALA A 664 -31.02 3.41 -2.06
CA ALA A 664 -29.86 2.75 -1.48
C ALA A 664 -29.78 2.94 0.05
N CYS A 665 -30.11 4.14 0.56
CA CYS A 665 -30.20 4.42 2.00
C CYS A 665 -31.25 3.54 2.67
N LEU A 666 -32.45 3.47 2.10
CA LEU A 666 -33.54 2.61 2.64
C LEU A 666 -33.14 1.14 2.67
N ARG A 667 -32.44 0.69 1.65
CA ARG A 667 -31.93 -0.69 1.60
C ARG A 667 -30.88 -0.94 2.70
N VAL A 668 -29.97 0.00 2.98
CA VAL A 668 -29.03 -0.12 4.12
C VAL A 668 -29.79 -0.23 5.42
N LEU A 669 -30.80 0.63 5.64
CA LEU A 669 -31.59 0.63 6.87
C LEU A 669 -32.39 -0.66 7.05
N LYS A 670 -32.91 -1.24 5.96
CA LYS A 670 -33.64 -2.52 5.95
C LYS A 670 -32.71 -3.72 6.24
N GLU A 671 -31.52 -3.74 5.64
CA GLU A 671 -30.55 -4.82 5.77
C GLU A 671 -29.65 -4.69 7.02
N TRP A 672 -29.78 -3.60 7.78
CA TRP A 672 -28.97 -3.36 8.97
C TRP A 672 -29.43 -4.29 10.11
N ASP A 673 -28.58 -5.16 10.55
CA ASP A 673 -28.76 -5.93 11.78
C ASP A 673 -28.60 -4.99 12.98
N TRP A 674 -29.71 -4.42 13.42
CA TRP A 674 -29.74 -3.37 14.42
C TRP A 674 -29.38 -3.93 15.80
N PRO A 675 -28.26 -3.52 16.42
CA PRO A 675 -27.99 -3.88 17.81
C PRO A 675 -29.03 -3.29 18.76
N ARG A 676 -29.54 -2.10 18.40
CA ARG A 676 -30.68 -1.42 19.02
C ARG A 676 -31.34 -0.52 17.96
N ARG A 677 -32.62 -0.76 17.70
CA ARG A 677 -33.33 0.01 16.68
C ARG A 677 -33.49 1.47 17.13
N PRO A 678 -33.19 2.48 16.27
CA PRO A 678 -33.41 3.87 16.59
C PRO A 678 -34.89 4.23 16.68
N VAL A 679 -35.23 5.15 17.56
CA VAL A 679 -36.58 5.72 17.71
C VAL A 679 -36.65 7.16 17.18
N ALA A 680 -35.51 7.79 16.99
CA ALA A 680 -35.41 9.18 16.57
C ALA A 680 -34.24 9.41 15.62
N VAL A 681 -34.30 10.50 14.84
CA VAL A 681 -33.24 10.96 13.92
C VAL A 681 -32.81 12.36 14.29
N ALA A 682 -31.51 12.55 14.42
CA ALA A 682 -30.85 13.86 14.49
C ALA A 682 -29.79 13.94 13.40
N TRP A 683 -29.37 15.14 13.01
CA TRP A 683 -28.34 15.27 11.99
C TRP A 683 -27.31 16.35 12.29
N VAL A 684 -26.15 16.19 11.69
CA VAL A 684 -25.06 17.16 11.73
C VAL A 684 -25.40 18.29 10.75
N PRO A 685 -25.41 19.56 11.16
CA PRO A 685 -25.65 20.67 10.24
C PRO A 685 -24.46 20.81 9.28
N SER A 686 -24.68 20.62 7.99
CA SER A 686 -23.67 20.83 6.95
C SER A 686 -23.69 22.29 6.51
N LEU A 687 -22.53 22.96 6.46
CA LEU A 687 -22.40 24.32 5.93
C LEU A 687 -22.26 24.31 4.40
N SER A 688 -21.76 23.25 3.85
CA SER A 688 -21.52 23.11 2.41
C SER A 688 -22.71 22.50 1.67
N ARG A 689 -23.48 21.63 2.33
CA ARG A 689 -24.61 20.90 1.73
C ARG A 689 -25.77 20.73 2.69
N PRO A 690 -26.36 21.86 3.19
CA PRO A 690 -27.45 21.78 4.16
C PRO A 690 -28.68 21.06 3.61
N ARG A 691 -29.06 21.30 2.33
CA ARG A 691 -30.24 20.66 1.71
C ARG A 691 -30.05 19.15 1.55
N LEU A 692 -28.82 18.71 1.22
CA LEU A 692 -28.50 17.30 1.09
C LEU A 692 -28.72 16.56 2.41
N VAL A 693 -28.15 17.06 3.51
CA VAL A 693 -28.24 16.39 4.83
C VAL A 693 -29.65 16.46 5.39
N GLU A 694 -30.36 17.59 5.25
CA GLU A 694 -31.72 17.74 5.71
C GLU A 694 -32.69 16.83 4.95
N SER A 695 -32.59 16.75 3.61
CA SER A 695 -33.44 15.85 2.80
C SER A 695 -33.17 14.38 3.11
N LEU A 696 -31.91 14.04 3.34
CA LEU A 696 -31.53 12.68 3.78
C LEU A 696 -32.15 12.34 5.13
N ALA A 697 -31.96 13.17 6.14
CA ALA A 697 -32.42 12.92 7.51
C ALA A 697 -33.94 12.89 7.61
N THR A 698 -34.64 13.83 6.97
CA THR A 698 -36.11 13.91 6.98
C THR A 698 -36.74 12.78 6.17
N GLY A 699 -36.13 12.39 5.02
CA GLY A 699 -36.56 11.25 4.26
C GLY A 699 -36.43 9.94 5.05
N ILE A 700 -35.31 9.72 5.73
CA ILE A 700 -35.13 8.58 6.62
C ILE A 700 -36.12 8.58 7.78
N ALA A 701 -36.37 9.75 8.41
CA ALA A 701 -37.33 9.86 9.49
C ALA A 701 -38.73 9.45 9.03
N THR A 702 -39.15 9.96 7.86
CA THR A 702 -40.46 9.65 7.28
C THR A 702 -40.62 8.17 6.95
N ALA A 703 -39.66 7.60 6.21
CA ALA A 703 -39.70 6.19 5.80
C ALA A 703 -39.58 5.22 7.00
N GLY A 704 -38.72 5.54 7.95
CA GLY A 704 -38.50 4.73 9.17
C GLY A 704 -39.53 4.95 10.28
N ARG A 705 -40.46 5.90 10.12
CA ARG A 705 -41.42 6.34 11.18
C ARG A 705 -40.68 6.72 12.47
N LEU A 706 -39.56 7.44 12.32
CA LEU A 706 -38.70 7.88 13.42
C LEU A 706 -39.07 9.34 13.80
N THR A 707 -38.94 9.70 15.07
CA THR A 707 -39.14 11.06 15.51
C THR A 707 -38.01 11.97 14.99
N PRO A 708 -38.31 12.99 14.13
CA PRO A 708 -37.28 13.95 13.71
C PRO A 708 -36.96 14.93 14.85
N LEU A 709 -35.71 14.85 15.37
CA LEU A 709 -35.23 15.74 16.43
C LEU A 709 -34.65 17.06 15.87
N GLY A 710 -34.38 17.12 14.59
CA GLY A 710 -33.77 18.26 13.93
C GLY A 710 -32.24 18.24 13.88
N PRO A 711 -31.61 19.29 13.34
CA PRO A 711 -30.17 19.45 13.34
C PRO A 711 -29.62 19.80 14.73
N LEU A 712 -28.37 19.49 14.98
CA LEU A 712 -27.62 20.12 16.06
C LEU A 712 -27.42 21.61 15.75
N ASP A 713 -27.42 22.48 16.78
CA ASP A 713 -27.10 23.88 16.60
C ASP A 713 -25.61 24.09 16.34
N LEU A 714 -25.28 24.97 15.40
CA LEU A 714 -23.91 25.47 15.25
C LEU A 714 -23.63 26.52 16.36
N ASN A 715 -22.47 26.37 16.99
CA ASN A 715 -22.00 27.39 17.94
C ASN A 715 -21.48 28.60 17.16
N PRO A 716 -22.13 29.80 17.27
CA PRO A 716 -21.72 30.99 16.52
C PRO A 716 -20.30 31.46 16.84
N ALA A 717 -19.77 31.10 18.01
CA ALA A 717 -18.40 31.41 18.41
C ALA A 717 -17.34 30.41 17.87
N ALA A 718 -17.75 29.36 17.18
CA ALA A 718 -16.81 28.38 16.62
C ALA A 718 -16.07 28.97 15.42
N ALA A 719 -14.77 28.75 15.38
CA ALA A 719 -13.95 29.13 14.22
C ALA A 719 -14.46 28.49 12.92
N PRO A 720 -14.24 29.12 11.75
CA PRO A 720 -14.55 28.52 10.46
C PRO A 720 -13.90 27.13 10.34
N LEU A 721 -14.60 26.18 9.70
CA LEU A 721 -14.02 24.85 9.43
C LEU A 721 -12.81 24.99 8.51
N THR A 722 -11.65 24.72 9.04
CA THR A 722 -10.50 24.36 8.21
C THR A 722 -10.65 22.89 7.82
N ARG A 723 -10.25 22.53 6.59
CA ARG A 723 -10.21 21.11 6.18
C ARG A 723 -9.02 20.42 6.83
N SER A 724 -9.06 20.34 8.18
CA SER A 724 -7.99 19.68 8.94
C SER A 724 -7.86 18.22 8.55
N THR A 725 -6.64 17.81 8.20
CA THR A 725 -6.34 16.46 7.70
C THR A 725 -5.97 15.48 8.80
N ASN A 726 -5.57 15.99 9.96
CA ASN A 726 -5.08 15.23 11.11
C ASN A 726 -6.17 15.08 12.18
N SER A 727 -6.19 13.95 12.89
CA SER A 727 -7.22 13.60 13.87
C SER A 727 -7.30 14.60 15.04
N ALA A 728 -6.17 15.05 15.58
CA ALA A 728 -6.16 15.96 16.72
C ALA A 728 -6.68 17.35 16.35
N PHE A 729 -6.23 17.89 15.20
CA PHE A 729 -6.71 19.18 14.69
C PHE A 729 -8.18 19.10 14.27
N ARG A 730 -8.61 17.98 13.68
CA ARG A 730 -10.03 17.77 13.33
C ARG A 730 -10.92 17.80 14.56
N ILE A 731 -10.50 17.22 15.68
CA ILE A 731 -11.25 17.28 16.93
C ILE A 731 -11.27 18.73 17.44
N ARG A 732 -10.14 19.45 17.45
CA ARG A 732 -10.11 20.88 17.81
C ARG A 732 -11.18 21.68 17.05
N ASP A 733 -11.28 21.45 15.74
CA ASP A 733 -12.18 22.20 14.86
C ASP A 733 -13.66 21.87 15.11
N VAL A 734 -13.98 20.67 15.61
CA VAL A 734 -15.35 20.22 15.83
C VAL A 734 -15.77 20.16 17.30
N TRP A 735 -14.84 20.26 18.28
CA TRP A 735 -15.10 20.01 19.69
C TRP A 735 -16.17 20.94 20.31
N HIS A 736 -16.08 22.24 20.03
CA HIS A 736 -17.03 23.24 20.52
C HIS A 736 -18.00 23.71 19.43
N ARG A 737 -18.04 23.03 18.29
CA ARG A 737 -18.78 23.46 17.13
C ARG A 737 -20.28 23.25 17.24
N PHE A 738 -20.68 22.19 17.92
CA PHE A 738 -22.07 21.77 18.01
C PHE A 738 -22.64 21.97 19.41
N ARG A 739 -23.94 22.24 19.47
CA ARG A 739 -24.75 22.26 20.70
C ARG A 739 -26.00 21.45 20.47
N VAL A 740 -26.51 20.81 21.53
CA VAL A 740 -27.80 20.12 21.47
C VAL A 740 -28.89 21.18 21.74
N PRO A 741 -29.81 21.43 20.80
CA PRO A 741 -30.92 22.35 21.03
C PRO A 741 -31.73 21.98 22.27
N GLU A 742 -32.29 22.97 22.99
CA GLU A 742 -33.04 22.71 24.20
C GLU A 742 -34.29 21.85 23.94
N GLN A 743 -34.97 22.09 22.82
CA GLN A 743 -36.10 21.25 22.39
C GLN A 743 -35.70 19.79 22.18
N MET A 744 -34.55 19.55 21.51
CA MET A 744 -34.01 18.19 21.32
C MET A 744 -33.65 17.53 22.66
N ARG A 745 -33.05 18.26 23.59
CA ARG A 745 -32.73 17.79 24.93
C ARG A 745 -33.98 17.32 25.70
N ARG A 746 -35.07 18.11 25.65
CA ARG A 746 -36.35 17.73 26.25
C ARG A 746 -36.93 16.48 25.63
N ALA A 747 -36.94 16.41 24.31
CA ALA A 747 -37.44 15.24 23.59
C ALA A 747 -36.66 13.97 23.94
N LEU A 748 -35.35 14.05 24.11
CA LEU A 748 -34.50 12.90 24.49
C LEU A 748 -34.76 12.44 25.94
N VAL A 749 -35.16 13.34 26.84
CA VAL A 749 -35.52 13.02 28.21
C VAL A 749 -36.93 12.44 28.30
N GLU A 750 -37.88 12.99 27.52
CA GLU A 750 -39.30 12.60 27.52
C GLU A 750 -39.50 11.22 26.84
N ALA A 751 -38.73 10.95 25.78
CA ALA A 751 -38.77 9.68 25.03
C ALA A 751 -37.34 9.13 24.86
N PRO A 752 -36.78 8.56 25.92
CA PRO A 752 -35.42 7.99 25.85
C PRO A 752 -35.37 6.81 24.90
N GLY A 753 -34.29 6.75 24.11
CA GLY A 753 -34.05 5.66 23.15
C GLY A 753 -32.81 5.88 22.29
N PRO A 754 -32.51 4.92 21.42
CA PRO A 754 -31.44 5.06 20.46
C PRO A 754 -31.74 6.11 19.38
N VAL A 755 -30.74 6.90 19.00
CA VAL A 755 -30.82 7.98 17.99
C VAL A 755 -29.98 7.61 16.78
N LEU A 756 -30.55 7.72 15.57
CA LEU A 756 -29.81 7.70 14.33
C LEU A 756 -29.22 9.07 14.07
N LEU A 757 -27.89 9.18 14.01
CA LEU A 757 -27.18 10.43 13.72
C LEU A 757 -26.75 10.46 12.27
N VAL A 758 -27.34 11.36 11.49
CA VAL A 758 -27.14 11.46 10.04
C VAL A 758 -26.11 12.54 9.68
N ASP A 759 -25.22 12.25 8.71
CA ASP A 759 -24.26 13.18 8.10
C ASP A 759 -24.12 12.86 6.60
N ASP A 760 -23.49 13.72 5.80
CA ASP A 760 -23.25 13.46 4.36
C ASP A 760 -22.07 12.53 4.13
N LEU A 761 -20.93 12.77 4.79
CA LEU A 761 -19.67 12.10 4.51
C LEU A 761 -18.90 11.74 5.80
N ALA A 762 -18.62 10.45 5.98
CA ALA A 762 -17.71 9.97 7.02
C ALA A 762 -16.28 9.89 6.49
N ASP A 763 -15.45 10.91 6.76
CA ASP A 763 -13.99 10.86 6.50
C ASP A 763 -13.25 10.30 7.74
N SER A 764 -12.91 11.17 8.68
CA SER A 764 -12.21 10.78 9.91
C SER A 764 -13.15 10.24 11.00
N ARG A 765 -14.45 10.38 10.86
CA ARG A 765 -15.52 10.04 11.83
C ARG A 765 -15.50 10.90 13.11
N TRP A 766 -14.61 11.91 13.22
CA TRP A 766 -14.54 12.74 14.42
C TRP A 766 -15.74 13.67 14.58
N THR A 767 -16.31 14.17 13.48
CA THR A 767 -17.55 14.93 13.48
C THR A 767 -18.68 14.11 14.12
N LEU A 768 -18.90 12.90 13.64
CA LEU A 768 -19.89 11.96 14.18
C LEU A 768 -19.60 11.62 15.64
N THR A 769 -18.32 11.36 16.00
CA THR A 769 -17.93 11.03 17.38
C THR A 769 -18.24 12.17 18.35
N VAL A 770 -17.91 13.42 18.01
CA VAL A 770 -18.15 14.59 18.86
C VAL A 770 -19.64 14.90 18.94
N ALA A 771 -20.35 14.91 17.81
CA ALA A 771 -21.78 15.14 17.75
C ALA A 771 -22.58 14.06 18.52
N GLY A 772 -22.24 12.82 18.32
CA GLY A 772 -22.90 11.71 19.02
C GLY A 772 -22.60 11.67 20.51
N ARG A 773 -21.38 12.04 20.93
CA ARG A 773 -21.06 12.25 22.36
C ARG A 773 -21.96 13.31 23.01
N LEU A 774 -22.25 14.40 22.31
CA LEU A 774 -23.16 15.43 22.81
C LEU A 774 -24.58 14.90 23.00
N LEU A 775 -25.10 14.13 22.03
CA LEU A 775 -26.40 13.47 22.13
C LEU A 775 -26.44 12.45 23.29
N ARG A 776 -25.38 11.66 23.49
CA ARG A 776 -25.26 10.74 24.63
C ARG A 776 -25.31 11.48 25.96
N ARG A 777 -24.61 12.61 26.08
CA ARG A 777 -24.65 13.48 27.29
C ARG A 777 -25.99 14.19 27.50
N ALA A 778 -26.77 14.34 26.42
CA ALA A 778 -28.09 14.96 26.45
C ALA A 778 -29.21 13.94 26.79
N GLY A 779 -28.92 12.67 26.94
CA GLY A 779 -29.89 11.63 27.34
C GLY A 779 -30.19 10.55 26.31
N ALA A 780 -29.59 10.59 25.11
CA ALA A 780 -29.74 9.51 24.14
C ALA A 780 -29.20 8.18 24.72
N GLU A 781 -29.95 7.09 24.70
CA GLU A 781 -29.51 5.79 25.20
C GLU A 781 -28.40 5.14 24.38
N ALA A 782 -28.43 5.38 23.08
CA ALA A 782 -27.40 4.99 22.11
C ALA A 782 -27.40 5.94 20.93
N VAL A 783 -26.30 6.01 20.20
CA VAL A 783 -26.22 6.78 18.95
C VAL A 783 -25.59 5.91 17.86
N LEU A 784 -26.30 5.76 16.75
CA LEU A 784 -25.90 5.00 15.57
C LEU A 784 -25.62 5.99 14.43
N PRO A 785 -24.37 6.10 13.95
CA PRO A 785 -24.04 6.96 12.82
C PRO A 785 -24.54 6.39 11.49
N PHE A 786 -25.09 7.27 10.64
CA PHE A 786 -25.42 6.96 9.25
C PHE A 786 -24.94 8.06 8.31
N THR A 787 -24.30 7.69 7.19
CA THR A 787 -23.86 8.65 6.18
C THR A 787 -24.14 8.16 4.76
N LEU A 788 -24.25 9.10 3.80
CA LEU A 788 -24.30 8.72 2.38
C LEU A 788 -23.00 8.04 1.96
N ALA A 789 -21.87 8.63 2.32
CA ALA A 789 -20.58 8.12 1.88
C ALA A 789 -19.59 7.94 3.02
N SER A 790 -18.64 7.01 2.81
CA SER A 790 -17.38 6.95 3.55
C SER A 790 -16.23 7.33 2.61
N ALA A 791 -15.27 8.11 3.09
CA ALA A 791 -14.10 8.50 2.30
C ALA A 791 -13.12 7.33 2.09
N ALA A 792 -13.12 6.32 2.99
CA ALA A 792 -12.22 5.15 2.92
C ALA A 792 -12.83 3.91 3.53
#